data_0f6729c9cce84d9c4deed934d3a03861
#
_entry.id   0f6729c9cce84d9c4deed934d3a03861
#
_cell.length_a   1.000
_cell.length_b   1.000
_cell.length_c   1.000
_cell.angle_alpha   90.00
_cell.angle_beta   90.00
_cell.angle_gamma   90.00
#
_symmetry.space_group_name_H-M   'P 1'
#
loop_
_entity.id
_entity.type
_entity.pdbx_description
1 polymer ?
#
loop_
_entity_poly.entity_id
_entity_poly.type
_entity_poly.pdbx_seq_one_letter_code
_entity_poly.pdbx_strand_id
1 'polypeptide(L)'
;MPDLAASLTFIVQPSTIHWADPAAGTPPELQAMRCPNCGADTPKSLILTLDGQHRVDSSRPLRVLRCPACACHFYDSQVPPDYADPEMNDHGCVPFYVQTGAGVSLITRPLAQAAAPQGSNYMEVGCGYGFGLDFALSTRGWRGVGIDPAALAAVGRDALNVAIELRYLRDDDEARGTMDVVMASEVIEHVTSPAAFVRTLRAMLKPGGLLVMTTPNGDDIAPSSSPGAIVSLLSPTLHLVIQNAGSFTWLLHHAGFAHVDVQVDGHALVAFASDAPLTLERDEHRLRSMYRGHLERRAEAFDPSTDVFLGFAGRFFQESVNDGDMAAAARAWGLLLPACRGRFGLDLDHLEALPEAVATCGLEEMARLVPLNLGGLLYARGIQRLSEGTGRPGLEQQFSLAATAAAAMRRALNQLAMEDGQTEDIGWTAAAEALLCAAAGGARDIAARLAALPVAPADGVARRRTLLGRALGHLVNAAHYDLARDVVQREGLANALADVPADAPMTDGERDLVFSLAVLEVQAGPDGRPLGDPSAARRGFARVLALASPGGGLWWAALRGEMQAVDLAPSADGIVAMTGAVLASHPNREFARWVLPKLVNAGQYKLAQGVADTCALDEPASGEALAGQDRDVVFCLAVLGLQAGQQAPGGDGAAVARARFARVRGAAAPGSDLWWAALRGELQAIDQTGDGPGAAALLAAVVAAQPSVELGYPEMIRLVNAGQHGAARLVVRRSRLDSAAFARPGSATPLTDSERDCLFFLAVLDAQIGPDGCAAGEPAMGRSRFARVRAVTAPGSDLWWAALRGELQSLDLLDAQDEAAALTSGIRAEHPHLTLPDDIAVRIAAPDAEAGRG
;
A
#
# COMPACT_ATOMS: atom_id res chain seq x y z
N MET A 1 1.33 17.13 -55.94
CA MET A 1 0.81 17.41 -54.61
C MET A 1 0.97 18.88 -54.36
N PRO A 2 -0.04 19.63 -53.92
CA PRO A 2 0.15 21.02 -53.58
C PRO A 2 1.14 21.11 -52.43
N ASP A 3 1.92 22.19 -52.43
CA ASP A 3 3.00 22.48 -51.49
C ASP A 3 2.39 22.58 -50.06
N LEU A 4 2.74 21.63 -49.22
CA LEU A 4 2.25 21.56 -47.82
C LEU A 4 2.55 22.85 -47.03
N ALA A 5 3.63 23.55 -47.36
CA ALA A 5 3.98 24.82 -46.73
C ALA A 5 2.92 25.90 -46.93
N ALA A 6 2.15 25.85 -48.03
CA ALA A 6 1.08 26.79 -48.31
C ALA A 6 -0.24 26.45 -47.56
N SER A 7 -0.46 25.15 -47.25
CA SER A 7 -1.66 24.68 -46.52
C SER A 7 -1.58 24.93 -45.00
N LEU A 8 -0.34 25.10 -44.47
CA LEU A 8 -0.08 25.26 -43.03
C LEU A 8 -0.39 26.66 -42.49
N THR A 9 -0.83 27.62 -43.32
CA THR A 9 -1.14 29.00 -42.95
C THR A 9 -2.39 29.10 -42.03
N PHE A 10 -3.11 28.00 -41.82
CA PHE A 10 -4.36 27.98 -41.07
C PHE A 10 -4.23 27.36 -39.68
N ILE A 11 -3.06 26.93 -39.27
CA ILE A 11 -2.86 26.36 -37.95
C ILE A 11 -2.79 27.50 -36.94
N VAL A 12 -3.58 27.38 -35.89
CA VAL A 12 -3.68 28.34 -34.81
C VAL A 12 -2.29 28.50 -34.18
N GLN A 13 -1.68 29.71 -34.36
CA GLN A 13 -0.48 30.02 -33.61
C GLN A 13 -0.77 30.00 -32.10
N PRO A 14 0.21 29.67 -31.24
CA PRO A 14 0.00 29.62 -29.80
C PRO A 14 -0.68 30.90 -29.32
N SER A 15 -1.91 30.78 -28.87
CA SER A 15 -2.68 31.91 -28.33
C SER A 15 -2.29 32.14 -26.88
N THR A 16 -2.03 33.39 -26.51
CA THR A 16 -1.84 33.78 -25.11
C THR A 16 -3.21 34.01 -24.48
N ILE A 17 -3.47 33.33 -23.38
CA ILE A 17 -4.72 33.44 -22.61
C ILE A 17 -4.57 34.52 -21.55
N HIS A 18 -5.45 35.50 -21.54
CA HIS A 18 -5.55 36.52 -20.52
C HIS A 18 -6.90 36.39 -19.83
N TRP A 19 -6.91 35.95 -18.59
CA TRP A 19 -8.13 35.81 -17.80
C TRP A 19 -8.65 37.18 -17.34
N ALA A 20 -9.96 37.38 -17.41
CA ALA A 20 -10.59 38.49 -16.74
C ALA A 20 -10.54 38.25 -15.23
N ASP A 21 -9.81 39.09 -14.47
CA ASP A 21 -9.59 38.93 -13.03
C ASP A 21 -10.74 39.55 -12.21
N PRO A 22 -11.65 38.78 -11.62
CA PRO A 22 -12.65 39.29 -10.68
C PRO A 22 -12.10 39.56 -9.29
N ALA A 23 -10.86 39.11 -8.97
CA ALA A 23 -10.26 39.26 -7.64
C ALA A 23 -9.75 40.69 -7.35
N ALA A 24 -9.61 41.53 -8.36
CA ALA A 24 -9.18 42.93 -8.21
C ALA A 24 -10.26 43.90 -7.72
N GLY A 25 -11.47 43.42 -7.32
CA GLY A 25 -12.56 44.27 -6.88
C GLY A 25 -13.20 45.11 -8.02
N THR A 26 -12.75 44.90 -9.25
CA THR A 26 -13.32 45.51 -10.45
C THR A 26 -14.53 44.71 -10.89
N PRO A 27 -15.71 45.34 -11.13
CA PRO A 27 -16.82 44.61 -11.69
C PRO A 27 -16.45 43.91 -12.99
N PRO A 28 -16.95 42.67 -13.25
CA PRO A 28 -16.64 42.00 -14.50
C PRO A 28 -16.99 42.90 -15.68
N GLU A 29 -16.10 42.98 -16.67
CA GLU A 29 -16.38 43.73 -17.90
C GLU A 29 -17.61 43.11 -18.56
N LEU A 30 -18.68 43.93 -18.72
CA LEU A 30 -19.95 43.52 -19.27
C LEU A 30 -20.03 43.94 -20.73
N GLN A 31 -20.41 43.01 -21.61
CA GLN A 31 -20.62 43.26 -23.03
C GLN A 31 -22.07 43.20 -23.38
N ALA A 32 -22.54 44.24 -24.07
CA ALA A 32 -23.91 44.26 -24.63
C ALA A 32 -23.94 43.45 -25.95
N MET A 33 -24.29 42.17 -25.82
CA MET A 33 -24.39 41.26 -26.98
C MET A 33 -25.50 40.27 -26.75
N ARG A 34 -26.28 39.97 -27.79
CA ARG A 34 -27.31 38.92 -27.74
C ARG A 34 -26.66 37.55 -27.68
N CYS A 35 -27.11 36.70 -26.76
CA CYS A 35 -26.63 35.34 -26.66
C CYS A 35 -27.03 34.51 -27.89
N PRO A 36 -26.07 33.87 -28.59
CA PRO A 36 -26.40 33.05 -29.77
C PRO A 36 -27.15 31.76 -29.42
N ASN A 37 -26.97 31.27 -28.17
CA ASN A 37 -27.62 30.05 -27.69
C ASN A 37 -29.07 30.30 -27.23
N CYS A 38 -29.31 31.23 -26.30
CA CYS A 38 -30.64 31.43 -25.70
C CYS A 38 -31.33 32.72 -26.12
N GLY A 39 -30.72 33.58 -26.92
CA GLY A 39 -31.27 34.83 -27.39
C GLY A 39 -31.40 35.95 -26.34
N ALA A 40 -30.91 35.76 -25.12
CA ALA A 40 -30.99 36.77 -24.06
C ALA A 40 -30.13 38.01 -24.37
N ASP A 41 -30.71 39.21 -24.15
CA ASP A 41 -30.03 40.48 -24.36
C ASP A 41 -29.36 41.04 -23.08
N THR A 42 -29.38 40.29 -21.97
CA THR A 42 -28.69 40.65 -20.74
C THR A 42 -27.20 40.83 -20.99
N PRO A 43 -26.52 41.79 -20.38
CA PRO A 43 -25.07 41.95 -20.53
C PRO A 43 -24.31 40.66 -20.17
N LYS A 44 -23.24 40.35 -20.94
CA LYS A 44 -22.42 39.15 -20.84
C LYS A 44 -21.11 39.44 -20.13
N SER A 45 -20.68 38.56 -19.26
CA SER A 45 -19.40 38.69 -18.59
C SER A 45 -18.26 38.26 -19.53
N LEU A 46 -17.21 39.08 -19.63
CA LEU A 46 -15.96 38.65 -20.23
C LEU A 46 -15.28 37.64 -19.31
N ILE A 47 -14.87 36.52 -19.84
CA ILE A 47 -14.18 35.43 -19.11
C ILE A 47 -12.69 35.48 -19.37
N LEU A 48 -12.29 35.54 -20.63
CA LEU A 48 -10.89 35.63 -21.06
C LEU A 48 -10.79 36.26 -22.43
N THR A 49 -9.58 36.68 -22.79
CA THR A 49 -9.19 37.07 -24.14
C THR A 49 -8.08 36.20 -24.64
N LEU A 50 -8.06 35.95 -25.95
CA LEU A 50 -7.03 35.20 -26.66
C LEU A 50 -6.30 36.15 -27.60
N ASP A 51 -5.01 36.36 -27.36
CA ASP A 51 -4.11 37.05 -28.28
C ASP A 51 -3.46 36.05 -29.23
N GLY A 52 -3.42 36.36 -30.51
CA GLY A 52 -2.80 35.50 -31.52
C GLY A 52 -3.24 35.89 -32.92
N GLN A 53 -2.74 35.16 -33.92
CA GLN A 53 -3.22 35.30 -35.28
C GLN A 53 -4.48 34.48 -35.47
N HIS A 54 -5.61 35.15 -35.67
CA HIS A 54 -6.91 34.52 -35.89
C HIS A 54 -7.41 34.79 -37.32
N ARG A 55 -8.18 33.85 -37.85
CA ARG A 55 -8.71 33.91 -39.22
C ARG A 55 -9.56 35.12 -39.56
N VAL A 56 -10.31 35.63 -38.57
CA VAL A 56 -11.34 36.66 -38.82
C VAL A 56 -10.76 38.06 -38.81
N ASP A 57 -9.93 38.37 -37.81
CA ASP A 57 -9.27 39.66 -37.64
C ASP A 57 -8.11 39.52 -36.65
N SER A 58 -6.90 39.49 -37.17
CA SER A 58 -5.71 39.37 -36.32
C SER A 58 -5.31 40.70 -35.63
N SER A 59 -6.08 41.76 -35.89
CA SER A 59 -5.80 43.11 -35.32
C SER A 59 -6.30 43.27 -33.89
N ARG A 60 -7.21 42.38 -33.43
CA ARG A 60 -7.76 42.42 -32.06
C ARG A 60 -7.81 41.04 -31.41
N PRO A 61 -7.69 40.99 -30.06
CA PRO A 61 -7.91 39.75 -29.30
C PRO A 61 -9.32 39.19 -29.49
N LEU A 62 -9.49 37.86 -29.54
CA LEU A 62 -10.78 37.22 -29.45
C LEU A 62 -11.25 37.26 -27.99
N ARG A 63 -12.50 37.56 -27.76
CA ARG A 63 -13.12 37.67 -26.43
C ARG A 63 -14.11 36.54 -26.20
N VAL A 64 -13.92 35.80 -25.14
CA VAL A 64 -14.81 34.73 -24.71
C VAL A 64 -15.75 35.29 -23.65
N LEU A 65 -17.04 35.26 -23.97
CA LEU A 65 -18.09 35.78 -23.12
C LEU A 65 -18.90 34.62 -22.50
N ARG A 66 -19.45 34.84 -21.31
CA ARG A 66 -20.36 33.91 -20.65
C ARG A 66 -21.74 34.53 -20.51
N CYS A 67 -22.79 33.80 -20.93
CA CYS A 67 -24.15 34.20 -20.77
C CYS A 67 -24.67 33.98 -19.35
N PRO A 68 -25.16 35.01 -18.62
CA PRO A 68 -25.72 34.80 -17.28
C PRO A 68 -27.05 34.04 -17.28
N ALA A 69 -27.75 33.99 -18.41
CA ALA A 69 -29.08 33.36 -18.50
C ALA A 69 -29.01 31.84 -18.76
N CYS A 70 -28.08 31.36 -19.62
CA CYS A 70 -27.95 29.96 -19.95
C CYS A 70 -26.57 29.39 -19.65
N ALA A 71 -25.62 30.20 -19.20
CA ALA A 71 -24.27 29.85 -18.82
C ALA A 71 -23.36 29.35 -19.94
N CYS A 72 -23.81 29.32 -21.22
CA CYS A 72 -22.89 28.96 -22.33
C CYS A 72 -21.78 30.01 -22.50
N HIS A 73 -20.66 29.56 -23.06
CA HIS A 73 -19.59 30.45 -23.48
C HIS A 73 -19.66 30.68 -25.00
N PHE A 74 -19.22 31.85 -25.48
CA PHE A 74 -19.23 32.15 -26.91
C PHE A 74 -18.27 33.29 -27.20
N TYR A 75 -17.83 33.35 -28.46
CA TYR A 75 -16.97 34.47 -28.93
C TYR A 75 -17.79 35.72 -29.25
N ASP A 76 -17.17 36.85 -29.05
CA ASP A 76 -17.75 38.15 -29.49
C ASP A 76 -17.78 38.29 -31.02
N SER A 77 -17.13 37.44 -31.77
CA SER A 77 -17.19 37.30 -33.22
C SER A 77 -17.97 36.01 -33.56
N GLN A 78 -18.97 36.12 -34.40
CA GLN A 78 -19.88 35.03 -34.81
C GLN A 78 -19.81 34.81 -36.34
N VAL A 79 -18.57 34.80 -36.90
CA VAL A 79 -18.35 34.50 -38.30
C VAL A 79 -18.09 33.01 -38.46
N PRO A 80 -19.01 32.23 -39.07
CA PRO A 80 -18.83 30.81 -39.23
C PRO A 80 -17.76 30.52 -40.28
N PRO A 81 -16.94 29.49 -40.11
CA PRO A 81 -16.09 28.97 -41.18
C PRO A 81 -16.94 28.34 -42.28
N ASP A 82 -16.47 28.41 -43.52
CA ASP A 82 -17.06 27.62 -44.65
C ASP A 82 -16.33 26.30 -44.79
N TYR A 83 -16.90 25.21 -44.29
CA TYR A 83 -16.30 23.88 -44.38
C TYR A 83 -16.35 23.30 -45.79
N ALA A 84 -17.08 23.89 -46.75
CA ALA A 84 -17.04 23.51 -48.15
C ALA A 84 -15.86 24.14 -48.90
N ASP A 85 -15.21 25.15 -48.32
CA ASP A 85 -14.05 25.79 -48.91
C ASP A 85 -12.85 24.83 -48.92
N PRO A 86 -12.28 24.47 -50.10
CA PRO A 86 -11.13 23.60 -50.18
C PRO A 86 -9.90 24.09 -49.41
N GLU A 87 -9.75 25.40 -49.20
CA GLU A 87 -8.68 26.00 -48.46
C GLU A 87 -8.82 25.75 -46.92
N MET A 88 -10.01 25.43 -46.46
CA MET A 88 -10.31 25.06 -45.08
C MET A 88 -9.88 23.64 -44.71
N ASN A 89 -9.65 22.78 -45.71
CA ASN A 89 -9.37 21.37 -45.46
C ASN A 89 -7.85 21.12 -45.39
N ASP A 90 -7.35 21.02 -44.17
CA ASP A 90 -5.98 20.58 -43.97
C ASP A 90 -5.87 19.06 -44.16
N HIS A 91 -5.45 18.69 -45.38
CA HIS A 91 -5.23 17.29 -45.73
C HIS A 91 -3.99 16.69 -45.06
N GLY A 92 -3.09 17.50 -44.53
CA GLY A 92 -1.84 17.05 -43.91
C GLY A 92 -2.03 16.30 -42.56
N CYS A 93 -3.13 16.59 -41.84
CA CYS A 93 -3.43 15.94 -40.57
C CYS A 93 -4.29 14.68 -40.72
N VAL A 94 -4.85 14.42 -41.92
CA VAL A 94 -5.69 13.23 -42.18
C VAL A 94 -4.98 11.92 -41.85
N PRO A 95 -3.73 11.65 -42.22
CA PRO A 95 -3.05 10.42 -41.84
C PRO A 95 -2.91 10.27 -40.34
N PHE A 96 -2.65 11.36 -39.60
CA PHE A 96 -2.57 11.31 -38.14
C PHE A 96 -3.94 10.95 -37.52
N TYR A 97 -5.01 11.65 -37.92
CA TYR A 97 -6.36 11.40 -37.45
C TYR A 97 -6.79 9.95 -37.72
N VAL A 98 -6.52 9.43 -38.94
CA VAL A 98 -6.92 8.08 -39.35
C VAL A 98 -6.06 7.00 -38.65
N GLN A 99 -4.71 7.12 -38.68
CA GLN A 99 -3.80 6.10 -38.14
C GLN A 99 -3.84 6.03 -36.61
N THR A 100 -4.08 7.13 -35.89
CA THR A 100 -4.25 7.11 -34.44
C THR A 100 -5.64 6.66 -34.03
N GLY A 101 -6.60 6.61 -34.96
CA GLY A 101 -8.01 6.32 -34.67
C GLY A 101 -8.65 7.41 -33.80
N ALA A 102 -8.17 8.67 -33.92
CA ALA A 102 -8.74 9.79 -33.18
C ALA A 102 -10.24 9.95 -33.49
N GLY A 103 -11.03 10.23 -32.48
CA GLY A 103 -12.48 10.40 -32.61
C GLY A 103 -13.30 9.11 -32.72
N VAL A 104 -12.71 7.97 -32.99
CA VAL A 104 -13.51 6.72 -33.16
C VAL A 104 -14.21 6.34 -31.87
N SER A 105 -13.58 6.39 -30.70
CA SER A 105 -14.23 6.11 -29.41
C SER A 105 -15.26 7.16 -29.03
N LEU A 106 -14.96 8.45 -29.22
CA LEU A 106 -15.85 9.57 -28.90
C LEU A 106 -17.15 9.49 -29.69
N ILE A 107 -17.10 9.07 -30.96
CA ILE A 107 -18.24 8.98 -31.84
C ILE A 107 -19.00 7.66 -31.65
N THR A 108 -18.28 6.55 -31.55
CA THR A 108 -18.90 5.21 -31.52
C THR A 108 -19.52 4.85 -30.17
N ARG A 109 -18.98 5.34 -29.06
CA ARG A 109 -19.52 5.06 -27.72
C ARG A 109 -20.96 5.58 -27.55
N PRO A 110 -21.31 6.82 -27.90
CA PRO A 110 -22.70 7.28 -27.86
C PRO A 110 -23.63 6.46 -28.74
N LEU A 111 -23.18 6.04 -29.92
CA LEU A 111 -23.96 5.17 -30.80
C LEU A 111 -24.14 3.76 -30.24
N ALA A 112 -23.18 3.25 -29.47
CA ALA A 112 -23.34 1.99 -28.77
C ALA A 112 -24.37 2.07 -27.63
N GLN A 113 -24.48 3.21 -26.95
CA GLN A 113 -25.49 3.45 -25.92
C GLN A 113 -26.93 3.54 -26.46
N ALA A 114 -27.08 3.97 -27.71
CA ALA A 114 -28.40 4.12 -28.33
C ALA A 114 -29.11 2.75 -28.51
N ALA A 115 -30.29 2.55 -27.93
CA ALA A 115 -31.01 1.27 -27.97
C ALA A 115 -31.90 1.09 -29.23
N ALA A 116 -31.53 1.71 -30.34
CA ALA A 116 -32.27 1.55 -31.58
C ALA A 116 -32.08 0.15 -32.20
N PRO A 117 -33.13 -0.50 -32.75
CA PRO A 117 -33.04 -1.85 -33.29
C PRO A 117 -32.22 -1.92 -34.59
N GLN A 118 -31.81 -3.13 -34.97
CA GLN A 118 -31.19 -3.38 -36.28
C GLN A 118 -32.14 -2.95 -37.40
N GLY A 119 -31.59 -2.37 -38.46
CA GLY A 119 -32.34 -1.87 -39.59
C GLY A 119 -32.92 -0.46 -39.39
N SER A 120 -32.70 0.21 -38.27
CA SER A 120 -33.07 1.61 -38.04
C SER A 120 -32.46 2.53 -39.09
N ASN A 121 -33.20 3.59 -39.47
CA ASN A 121 -32.68 4.62 -40.37
C ASN A 121 -31.82 5.60 -39.55
N TYR A 122 -30.61 5.84 -39.99
CA TYR A 122 -29.61 6.66 -39.36
C TYR A 122 -29.14 7.79 -40.26
N MET A 123 -28.96 8.97 -39.68
CA MET A 123 -28.30 10.10 -40.33
C MET A 123 -27.21 10.65 -39.43
N GLU A 124 -26.05 10.87 -39.98
CA GLU A 124 -24.94 11.57 -39.29
C GLU A 124 -24.69 12.91 -39.98
N VAL A 125 -24.84 14.00 -39.25
CA VAL A 125 -24.62 15.37 -39.73
C VAL A 125 -23.28 15.86 -39.21
N GLY A 126 -22.40 16.31 -40.11
CA GLY A 126 -21.00 16.59 -39.78
C GLY A 126 -20.21 15.29 -39.53
N CYS A 127 -20.41 14.29 -40.42
CA CYS A 127 -19.86 12.97 -40.22
C CYS A 127 -18.32 12.88 -40.41
N GLY A 128 -17.68 13.97 -40.87
CA GLY A 128 -16.23 14.00 -41.15
C GLY A 128 -15.76 12.82 -41.96
N TYR A 129 -14.79 12.06 -41.47
CA TYR A 129 -14.28 10.87 -42.14
C TYR A 129 -15.32 9.72 -42.24
N GLY A 130 -16.39 9.73 -41.41
CA GLY A 130 -17.46 8.73 -41.46
C GLY A 130 -17.28 7.55 -40.50
N PHE A 131 -16.45 7.65 -39.47
CA PHE A 131 -16.26 6.56 -38.47
C PHE A 131 -17.54 6.21 -37.72
N GLY A 132 -18.39 7.20 -37.36
CA GLY A 132 -19.67 6.95 -36.72
C GLY A 132 -20.64 6.24 -37.67
N LEU A 133 -20.69 6.67 -38.96
CA LEU A 133 -21.46 6.02 -39.99
C LEU A 133 -21.03 4.58 -40.20
N ASP A 134 -19.71 4.32 -40.28
CA ASP A 134 -19.19 2.95 -40.43
C ASP A 134 -19.58 2.07 -39.21
N PHE A 135 -19.51 2.59 -38.01
CA PHE A 135 -19.95 1.87 -36.81
C PHE A 135 -21.45 1.56 -36.83
N ALA A 136 -22.28 2.55 -37.19
CA ALA A 136 -23.72 2.41 -37.29
C ALA A 136 -24.12 1.34 -38.32
N LEU A 137 -23.50 1.34 -39.48
CA LEU A 137 -23.77 0.39 -40.56
C LEU A 137 -23.22 -1.00 -40.25
N SER A 138 -21.94 -1.09 -39.92
CA SER A 138 -21.23 -2.38 -39.82
C SER A 138 -21.46 -3.10 -38.48
N THR A 139 -21.72 -2.36 -37.39
CA THR A 139 -21.84 -2.92 -36.05
C THR A 139 -23.26 -2.90 -35.51
N ARG A 140 -24.01 -1.79 -35.73
CA ARG A 140 -25.40 -1.70 -35.30
C ARG A 140 -26.37 -2.31 -36.32
N GLY A 141 -25.89 -2.51 -37.57
CA GLY A 141 -26.73 -3.00 -38.68
C GLY A 141 -27.84 -2.01 -39.06
N TRP A 142 -27.58 -0.71 -38.87
CA TRP A 142 -28.49 0.36 -39.27
C TRP A 142 -28.32 0.67 -40.78
N ARG A 143 -29.25 1.45 -41.33
CA ARG A 143 -29.15 1.95 -42.71
C ARG A 143 -29.02 3.46 -42.64
N GLY A 144 -27.97 4.02 -43.25
CA GLY A 144 -27.76 5.43 -43.04
C GLY A 144 -26.94 6.13 -44.12
N VAL A 145 -26.93 7.44 -43.97
CA VAL A 145 -26.19 8.37 -44.80
C VAL A 145 -25.50 9.41 -43.93
N GLY A 146 -24.26 9.75 -44.26
CA GLY A 146 -23.57 10.88 -43.71
C GLY A 146 -23.78 12.14 -44.52
N ILE A 147 -23.86 13.29 -43.88
CA ILE A 147 -23.92 14.60 -44.57
C ILE A 147 -22.79 15.47 -44.01
N ASP A 148 -21.88 15.86 -44.89
CA ASP A 148 -20.71 16.66 -44.55
C ASP A 148 -20.18 17.42 -45.78
N PRO A 149 -19.98 18.74 -45.70
CA PRO A 149 -19.47 19.51 -46.85
C PRO A 149 -17.95 19.40 -47.04
N ALA A 150 -17.21 18.90 -46.04
CA ALA A 150 -15.74 18.94 -46.02
C ALA A 150 -15.10 17.94 -47.00
N ALA A 151 -13.94 18.29 -47.53
CA ALA A 151 -13.18 17.41 -48.43
C ALA A 151 -12.68 16.13 -47.70
N LEU A 152 -12.46 16.20 -46.36
CA LEU A 152 -12.17 15.04 -45.51
C LEU A 152 -13.25 13.96 -45.66
N ALA A 153 -14.51 14.34 -45.74
CA ALA A 153 -15.63 13.42 -45.89
C ALA A 153 -15.59 12.65 -47.23
N ALA A 154 -15.11 13.25 -48.29
CA ALA A 154 -14.89 12.53 -49.57
C ALA A 154 -13.79 11.45 -49.44
N VAL A 155 -12.70 11.75 -48.72
CA VAL A 155 -11.63 10.78 -48.46
C VAL A 155 -12.16 9.61 -47.64
N GLY A 156 -12.88 9.92 -46.54
CA GLY A 156 -13.46 8.90 -45.66
C GLY A 156 -14.54 8.06 -46.31
N ARG A 157 -15.41 8.68 -47.14
CA ARG A 157 -16.42 7.98 -47.96
C ARG A 157 -15.79 6.87 -48.79
N ASP A 158 -14.73 7.22 -49.51
CA ASP A 158 -14.05 6.30 -50.40
C ASP A 158 -13.25 5.22 -49.63
N ALA A 159 -12.56 5.62 -48.56
CA ALA A 159 -11.75 4.71 -47.73
C ALA A 159 -12.60 3.73 -46.90
N LEU A 160 -13.72 4.16 -46.29
CA LEU A 160 -14.60 3.31 -45.50
C LEU A 160 -15.71 2.63 -46.34
N ASN A 161 -15.87 3.04 -47.60
CA ASN A 161 -16.94 2.60 -48.49
C ASN A 161 -18.35 2.80 -47.89
N VAL A 162 -18.62 4.01 -47.42
CA VAL A 162 -19.88 4.44 -46.79
C VAL A 162 -20.55 5.54 -47.63
N ALA A 163 -21.85 5.70 -47.52
CA ALA A 163 -22.58 6.74 -48.24
C ALA A 163 -22.48 8.09 -47.51
N ILE A 164 -21.72 9.07 -48.08
CA ILE A 164 -21.63 10.42 -47.58
C ILE A 164 -22.00 11.41 -48.70
N GLU A 165 -22.94 12.31 -48.40
CA GLU A 165 -23.35 13.41 -49.26
C GLU A 165 -22.51 14.65 -48.92
N LEU A 166 -21.76 15.17 -49.89
CA LEU A 166 -20.86 16.32 -49.71
C LEU A 166 -21.64 17.65 -49.81
N ARG A 167 -22.38 17.97 -48.76
CA ARG A 167 -23.24 19.15 -48.65
C ARG A 167 -23.56 19.53 -47.22
N TYR A 168 -24.07 20.70 -47.01
CA TYR A 168 -24.74 21.07 -45.77
C TYR A 168 -26.12 20.45 -45.64
N LEU A 169 -26.57 20.12 -44.39
CA LEU A 169 -27.95 19.77 -44.11
C LEU A 169 -28.88 20.98 -44.32
N ARG A 170 -30.03 20.74 -44.90
CA ARG A 170 -31.05 21.77 -45.19
C ARG A 170 -32.33 21.52 -44.44
N ASP A 171 -33.04 22.61 -44.11
CA ASP A 171 -34.35 22.53 -43.42
C ASP A 171 -35.42 21.80 -44.25
N ASP A 172 -35.33 21.85 -45.56
CA ASP A 172 -36.24 21.19 -46.54
C ASP A 172 -35.72 19.83 -47.02
N ASP A 173 -34.81 19.21 -46.30
CA ASP A 173 -34.21 17.93 -46.67
C ASP A 173 -35.26 16.80 -46.81
N GLU A 174 -35.11 15.93 -47.81
CA GLU A 174 -36.03 14.81 -48.10
C GLU A 174 -36.08 13.79 -46.96
N ALA A 175 -35.02 13.75 -46.15
CA ALA A 175 -34.91 12.88 -44.97
C ALA A 175 -35.84 13.29 -43.79
N ARG A 176 -36.52 14.43 -43.92
CA ARG A 176 -37.39 14.97 -42.86
C ARG A 176 -38.45 13.96 -42.40
N GLY A 177 -38.46 13.70 -41.08
CA GLY A 177 -39.40 12.78 -40.43
C GLY A 177 -39.20 11.31 -40.77
N THR A 178 -38.04 10.94 -41.29
CA THR A 178 -37.75 9.55 -41.71
C THR A 178 -36.67 8.82 -40.89
N MET A 179 -35.95 9.53 -40.03
CA MET A 179 -34.81 8.96 -39.25
C MET A 179 -35.26 8.43 -37.90
N ASP A 180 -34.78 7.24 -37.56
CA ASP A 180 -34.91 6.67 -36.23
C ASP A 180 -33.86 7.23 -35.28
N VAL A 181 -32.63 7.48 -35.79
CA VAL A 181 -31.50 8.06 -35.05
C VAL A 181 -30.85 9.14 -35.92
N VAL A 182 -30.64 10.30 -35.33
CA VAL A 182 -29.81 11.38 -35.91
C VAL A 182 -28.64 11.64 -34.99
N MET A 183 -27.42 11.72 -35.52
CA MET A 183 -26.23 12.10 -34.77
C MET A 183 -25.60 13.36 -35.35
N ALA A 184 -25.10 14.22 -34.45
CA ALA A 184 -24.22 15.33 -34.78
C ALA A 184 -23.14 15.40 -33.69
N SER A 185 -21.92 14.97 -34.07
CA SER A 185 -20.79 14.91 -33.14
C SER A 185 -19.82 16.02 -33.46
N GLU A 186 -19.50 16.88 -32.49
CA GLU A 186 -18.57 18.01 -32.64
C GLU A 186 -18.99 18.94 -33.78
N VAL A 187 -20.24 19.38 -33.79
CA VAL A 187 -20.82 20.24 -34.84
C VAL A 187 -21.52 21.48 -34.25
N ILE A 188 -22.21 21.32 -33.12
CA ILE A 188 -23.05 22.39 -32.56
C ILE A 188 -22.29 23.63 -32.13
N GLU A 189 -21.01 23.47 -31.76
CA GLU A 189 -20.09 24.55 -31.42
C GLU A 189 -19.70 25.41 -32.64
N HIS A 190 -19.83 24.90 -33.85
CA HIS A 190 -19.46 25.57 -35.13
C HIS A 190 -20.59 26.39 -35.72
N VAL A 191 -21.80 26.30 -35.21
CA VAL A 191 -22.96 26.97 -35.79
C VAL A 191 -23.29 28.29 -35.11
N THR A 192 -23.68 29.30 -35.87
CA THR A 192 -24.08 30.61 -35.36
C THR A 192 -25.39 30.61 -34.60
N SER A 193 -26.28 29.63 -34.84
CA SER A 193 -27.57 29.48 -34.19
C SER A 193 -27.82 28.06 -33.74
N PRO A 194 -27.29 27.67 -32.57
CA PRO A 194 -27.51 26.33 -31.99
C PRO A 194 -28.95 25.90 -31.93
N ALA A 195 -29.86 26.83 -31.57
CA ALA A 195 -31.31 26.57 -31.48
C ALA A 195 -31.96 26.27 -32.85
N ALA A 196 -31.54 26.92 -33.93
CA ALA A 196 -32.01 26.60 -35.28
C ALA A 196 -31.48 25.22 -35.71
N PHE A 197 -30.20 24.98 -35.51
CA PHE A 197 -29.56 23.71 -35.87
C PHE A 197 -30.23 22.51 -35.17
N VAL A 198 -30.45 22.58 -33.85
CA VAL A 198 -31.13 21.49 -33.13
C VAL A 198 -32.57 21.28 -33.61
N ARG A 199 -33.30 22.35 -33.99
CA ARG A 199 -34.67 22.21 -34.59
C ARG A 199 -34.59 21.53 -35.95
N THR A 200 -33.59 21.84 -36.78
CA THR A 200 -33.38 21.16 -38.08
C THR A 200 -33.10 19.67 -37.85
N LEU A 201 -32.20 19.30 -36.92
CA LEU A 201 -31.94 17.90 -36.59
C LEU A 201 -33.17 17.17 -36.08
N ARG A 202 -33.96 17.82 -35.18
CA ARG A 202 -35.23 17.27 -34.69
C ARG A 202 -36.25 17.04 -35.81
N ALA A 203 -36.27 17.91 -36.80
CA ALA A 203 -37.19 17.76 -37.92
C ALA A 203 -36.84 16.54 -38.82
N MET A 204 -35.64 16.03 -38.79
CA MET A 204 -35.27 14.81 -39.52
C MET A 204 -35.79 13.54 -38.82
N LEU A 205 -36.01 13.60 -37.52
CA LEU A 205 -36.45 12.46 -36.72
C LEU A 205 -37.91 12.10 -36.95
N LYS A 206 -38.19 10.81 -36.93
CA LYS A 206 -39.53 10.26 -36.72
C LYS A 206 -40.06 10.64 -35.34
N PRO A 207 -41.42 10.61 -35.13
CA PRO A 207 -41.95 10.69 -33.76
C PRO A 207 -41.30 9.63 -32.87
N GLY A 208 -40.73 10.07 -31.73
CA GLY A 208 -40.01 9.19 -30.81
C GLY A 208 -38.60 8.77 -31.25
N GLY A 209 -38.07 9.31 -32.34
CA GLY A 209 -36.71 9.11 -32.79
C GLY A 209 -35.69 9.72 -31.81
N LEU A 210 -34.46 9.26 -31.89
CA LEU A 210 -33.37 9.63 -30.96
C LEU A 210 -32.39 10.59 -31.63
N LEU A 211 -32.14 11.73 -30.99
CA LEU A 211 -31.02 12.62 -31.30
C LEU A 211 -29.84 12.26 -30.39
N VAL A 212 -28.66 12.09 -30.97
CA VAL A 212 -27.36 11.88 -30.28
C VAL A 212 -26.45 13.02 -30.66
N MET A 213 -25.84 13.68 -29.67
CA MET A 213 -24.94 14.80 -29.93
C MET A 213 -23.72 14.72 -28.99
N THR A 214 -22.58 15.17 -29.52
CA THR A 214 -21.39 15.47 -28.67
C THR A 214 -20.91 16.90 -28.96
N THR A 215 -20.25 17.49 -27.97
CA THR A 215 -19.64 18.82 -28.06
C THR A 215 -18.65 19.02 -26.92
N PRO A 216 -17.62 19.86 -27.02
CA PRO A 216 -16.70 20.17 -25.93
C PRO A 216 -17.42 20.70 -24.69
N ASN A 217 -16.91 20.37 -23.50
CA ASN A 217 -17.49 20.82 -22.24
C ASN A 217 -17.00 22.22 -21.84
N GLY A 218 -17.86 23.22 -21.88
CA GLY A 218 -17.54 24.60 -21.50
C GLY A 218 -17.21 24.80 -20.02
N ASP A 219 -17.52 23.85 -19.13
CA ASP A 219 -17.13 23.92 -17.72
C ASP A 219 -15.61 23.71 -17.54
N ASP A 220 -14.91 23.19 -18.55
CA ASP A 220 -13.44 23.08 -18.57
C ASP A 220 -12.74 24.42 -18.89
N ILE A 221 -13.48 25.47 -19.24
CA ILE A 221 -12.92 26.82 -19.37
C ILE A 221 -12.72 27.42 -17.97
N ALA A 222 -11.61 27.03 -17.34
CA ALA A 222 -11.27 27.41 -15.98
C ALA A 222 -9.78 27.70 -15.82
N PRO A 223 -9.36 28.62 -14.92
CA PRO A 223 -7.94 28.93 -14.69
C PRO A 223 -7.12 27.72 -14.22
N SER A 224 -7.77 26.66 -13.71
CA SER A 224 -7.13 25.42 -13.32
C SER A 224 -6.80 24.49 -14.50
N SER A 225 -7.41 24.72 -15.66
CA SER A 225 -7.15 23.92 -16.87
C SER A 225 -5.87 24.36 -17.56
N SER A 226 -5.20 23.42 -18.23
CA SER A 226 -3.97 23.76 -18.96
C SER A 226 -4.26 24.72 -20.13
N PRO A 227 -3.36 25.65 -20.47
CA PRO A 227 -3.55 26.54 -21.61
C PRO A 227 -3.84 25.81 -22.92
N GLY A 228 -3.13 24.70 -23.17
CA GLY A 228 -3.34 23.89 -24.38
C GLY A 228 -4.73 23.26 -24.45
N ALA A 229 -5.23 22.70 -23.34
CA ALA A 229 -6.59 22.16 -23.26
C ALA A 229 -7.64 23.27 -23.53
N ILE A 230 -7.43 24.47 -22.99
CA ILE A 230 -8.36 25.59 -23.21
C ILE A 230 -8.34 26.04 -24.68
N VAL A 231 -7.15 26.16 -25.28
CA VAL A 231 -7.02 26.57 -26.70
C VAL A 231 -7.65 25.51 -27.61
N SER A 232 -7.43 24.22 -27.34
CA SER A 232 -8.06 23.12 -28.08
C SER A 232 -9.59 23.15 -27.95
N LEU A 233 -10.10 23.33 -26.74
CA LEU A 233 -11.54 23.41 -26.48
C LEU A 233 -12.18 24.62 -27.16
N LEU A 234 -11.50 25.76 -27.14
CA LEU A 234 -11.98 26.98 -27.73
C LEU A 234 -11.84 27.00 -29.25
N SER A 235 -10.89 26.23 -29.82
CA SER A 235 -10.58 26.20 -31.26
C SER A 235 -10.79 27.54 -31.94
N PRO A 236 -9.93 28.55 -31.68
CA PRO A 236 -10.20 29.94 -32.03
C PRO A 236 -10.62 30.10 -33.50
N THR A 237 -11.73 30.79 -33.75
CA THR A 237 -12.40 31.02 -35.03
C THR A 237 -13.12 29.81 -35.66
N LEU A 238 -13.01 28.63 -35.11
CA LEU A 238 -13.78 27.45 -35.51
C LEU A 238 -15.00 27.24 -34.62
N HIS A 239 -14.79 27.19 -33.30
CA HIS A 239 -15.88 27.10 -32.34
C HIS A 239 -16.50 28.49 -32.10
N LEU A 240 -17.79 28.64 -32.21
CA LEU A 240 -18.51 29.89 -32.00
C LEU A 240 -19.23 29.91 -30.64
N VAL A 241 -19.82 28.78 -30.23
CA VAL A 241 -20.63 28.66 -29.02
C VAL A 241 -20.28 27.38 -28.30
N ILE A 242 -19.76 27.48 -27.07
CA ILE A 242 -19.37 26.33 -26.27
C ILE A 242 -20.44 26.07 -25.21
N GLN A 243 -21.00 24.88 -25.20
CA GLN A 243 -22.03 24.46 -24.27
C GLN A 243 -21.40 23.98 -22.94
N ASN A 244 -22.13 24.17 -21.85
CA ASN A 244 -21.96 23.34 -20.64
C ASN A 244 -23.18 22.41 -20.48
N ALA A 245 -23.14 21.49 -19.53
CA ALA A 245 -24.24 20.52 -19.36
C ALA A 245 -25.62 21.21 -19.16
N GLY A 246 -25.66 22.30 -18.41
CA GLY A 246 -26.88 23.05 -18.14
C GLY A 246 -27.44 23.78 -19.39
N SER A 247 -26.57 24.48 -20.12
CA SER A 247 -26.95 25.20 -21.36
C SER A 247 -27.38 24.22 -22.47
N PHE A 248 -26.74 23.07 -22.55
CA PHE A 248 -27.04 22.04 -23.54
C PHE A 248 -28.40 21.38 -23.23
N THR A 249 -28.63 20.99 -21.97
CA THR A 249 -29.93 20.48 -21.52
C THR A 249 -31.04 21.49 -21.80
N TRP A 250 -30.84 22.77 -21.45
CA TRP A 250 -31.80 23.85 -21.72
C TRP A 250 -32.09 23.95 -23.22
N LEU A 251 -31.09 23.96 -24.07
CA LEU A 251 -31.21 24.09 -25.52
C LEU A 251 -32.03 22.96 -26.13
N LEU A 252 -31.79 21.71 -25.74
CA LEU A 252 -32.54 20.55 -26.23
C LEU A 252 -33.99 20.56 -25.81
N HIS A 253 -34.29 20.92 -24.56
CA HIS A 253 -35.67 21.12 -24.12
C HIS A 253 -36.36 22.26 -24.86
N HIS A 254 -35.66 23.38 -25.09
CA HIS A 254 -36.17 24.53 -25.79
C HIS A 254 -36.43 24.25 -27.29
N ALA A 255 -35.70 23.33 -27.88
CA ALA A 255 -35.96 22.79 -29.20
C ALA A 255 -37.16 21.83 -29.27
N GLY A 256 -37.75 21.47 -28.12
CA GLY A 256 -38.99 20.73 -27.97
C GLY A 256 -38.85 19.26 -27.60
N PHE A 257 -37.66 18.77 -27.25
CA PHE A 257 -37.50 17.39 -26.77
C PHE A 257 -38.04 17.25 -25.36
N ALA A 258 -38.88 16.21 -25.12
CA ALA A 258 -39.46 15.94 -23.82
C ALA A 258 -38.48 15.26 -22.85
N HIS A 259 -37.64 14.40 -23.37
CA HIS A 259 -36.66 13.61 -22.61
C HIS A 259 -35.27 13.93 -23.08
N VAL A 260 -34.43 14.39 -22.15
CA VAL A 260 -33.05 14.82 -22.41
C VAL A 260 -32.15 14.22 -21.33
N ASP A 261 -31.04 13.66 -21.74
CA ASP A 261 -29.96 13.16 -20.86
C ASP A 261 -28.62 13.68 -21.38
N VAL A 262 -27.94 14.48 -20.57
CA VAL A 262 -26.64 15.05 -20.89
C VAL A 262 -25.62 14.49 -19.91
N GLN A 263 -24.60 13.82 -20.43
CA GLN A 263 -23.53 13.17 -19.69
C GLN A 263 -22.22 13.93 -19.93
N VAL A 264 -21.36 13.95 -18.92
CA VAL A 264 -19.96 14.39 -19.04
C VAL A 264 -19.10 13.16 -19.27
N ASP A 265 -18.37 13.12 -20.38
CA ASP A 265 -17.43 12.05 -20.73
C ASP A 265 -16.04 12.68 -21.02
N GLY A 266 -15.18 12.69 -20.02
CA GLY A 266 -13.92 13.42 -20.07
C GLY A 266 -14.15 14.93 -20.28
N HIS A 267 -13.59 15.46 -21.36
CA HIS A 267 -13.72 16.87 -21.76
C HIS A 267 -14.90 17.15 -22.72
N ALA A 268 -15.73 16.15 -22.97
CA ALA A 268 -16.89 16.28 -23.86
C ALA A 268 -18.20 16.14 -23.10
N LEU A 269 -19.25 16.73 -23.69
CA LEU A 269 -20.64 16.48 -23.33
C LEU A 269 -21.22 15.50 -24.36
N VAL A 270 -21.95 14.50 -23.88
CA VAL A 270 -22.72 13.56 -24.71
C VAL A 270 -24.19 13.75 -24.37
N ALA A 271 -25.01 14.08 -25.34
CA ALA A 271 -26.42 14.31 -25.15
C ALA A 271 -27.26 13.31 -25.93
N PHE A 272 -28.33 12.85 -25.29
CA PHE A 272 -29.40 12.03 -25.87
C PHE A 272 -30.70 12.78 -25.68
N ALA A 273 -31.49 12.93 -26.75
CA ALA A 273 -32.78 13.65 -26.69
C ALA A 273 -33.86 12.97 -27.55
N SER A 274 -35.05 12.86 -27.02
CA SER A 274 -36.20 12.27 -27.72
C SER A 274 -37.53 12.84 -27.21
N ASP A 275 -38.57 12.68 -27.99
CA ASP A 275 -39.97 12.94 -27.54
C ASP A 275 -40.55 11.73 -26.78
N ALA A 276 -39.95 10.57 -26.90
CA ALA A 276 -40.27 9.35 -26.13
C ALA A 276 -39.25 9.12 -24.99
N PRO A 277 -39.63 8.38 -23.94
CA PRO A 277 -38.67 8.00 -22.87
C PRO A 277 -37.40 7.39 -23.42
N LEU A 278 -36.23 7.84 -22.91
CA LEU A 278 -34.94 7.39 -23.35
C LEU A 278 -34.66 5.95 -22.84
N THR A 279 -34.19 5.10 -23.74
CA THR A 279 -33.67 3.78 -23.42
C THR A 279 -32.24 3.75 -23.89
N LEU A 280 -31.28 3.64 -22.95
CA LEU A 280 -29.85 3.68 -23.22
C LEU A 280 -29.18 2.47 -22.59
N GLU A 281 -28.22 1.87 -23.30
CA GLU A 281 -27.30 0.88 -22.71
C GLU A 281 -26.33 1.57 -21.77
N ARG A 282 -26.20 1.06 -20.54
CA ARG A 282 -25.35 1.62 -19.48
C ARG A 282 -24.28 0.63 -18.98
N ASP A 283 -24.33 -0.60 -19.45
CA ASP A 283 -23.36 -1.62 -19.04
C ASP A 283 -22.02 -1.36 -19.75
N GLU A 284 -21.05 -0.85 -19.00
CA GLU A 284 -19.72 -0.50 -19.50
C GLU A 284 -19.02 -1.69 -20.17
N HIS A 285 -19.20 -2.89 -19.65
CA HIS A 285 -18.59 -4.09 -20.23
C HIS A 285 -19.17 -4.39 -21.61
N ARG A 286 -20.49 -4.22 -21.79
CA ARG A 286 -21.15 -4.40 -23.10
C ARG A 286 -20.73 -3.32 -24.09
N LEU A 287 -20.66 -2.07 -23.64
CA LEU A 287 -20.23 -0.95 -24.50
C LEU A 287 -18.79 -1.18 -25.00
N ARG A 288 -17.86 -1.51 -24.10
CA ARG A 288 -16.48 -1.83 -24.46
C ARG A 288 -16.36 -3.05 -25.36
N SER A 289 -17.11 -4.11 -25.07
CA SER A 289 -17.14 -5.32 -25.90
C SER A 289 -17.64 -5.04 -27.32
N MET A 290 -18.68 -4.21 -27.44
CA MET A 290 -19.22 -3.78 -28.74
C MET A 290 -18.19 -2.98 -29.54
N TYR A 291 -17.55 -2.00 -28.89
CA TYR A 291 -16.50 -1.17 -29.52
C TYR A 291 -15.31 -2.03 -29.96
N ARG A 292 -14.77 -2.84 -29.08
CA ARG A 292 -13.63 -3.71 -29.39
C ARG A 292 -13.95 -4.71 -30.49
N GLY A 293 -15.14 -5.31 -30.48
CA GLY A 293 -15.58 -6.18 -31.56
C GLY A 293 -15.77 -5.45 -32.90
N HIS A 294 -16.12 -4.15 -32.89
CA HIS A 294 -16.09 -3.33 -34.09
C HIS A 294 -14.68 -3.16 -34.62
N LEU A 295 -13.74 -2.76 -33.76
CA LEU A 295 -12.33 -2.57 -34.12
C LEU A 295 -11.71 -3.85 -34.72
N GLU A 296 -11.96 -5.01 -34.12
CA GLU A 296 -11.48 -6.32 -34.59
C GLU A 296 -11.99 -6.61 -36.01
N ARG A 297 -13.32 -6.54 -36.21
CA ARG A 297 -13.90 -6.81 -37.56
C ARG A 297 -13.40 -5.86 -38.62
N ARG A 298 -13.20 -4.59 -38.27
CA ARG A 298 -12.71 -3.59 -39.25
C ARG A 298 -11.21 -3.77 -39.53
N ALA A 299 -10.39 -4.11 -38.53
CA ALA A 299 -9.00 -4.45 -38.71
C ALA A 299 -8.81 -5.68 -39.67
N GLU A 300 -9.69 -6.67 -39.56
CA GLU A 300 -9.66 -7.84 -40.44
C GLU A 300 -10.17 -7.55 -41.87
N ALA A 301 -11.01 -6.54 -42.05
CA ALA A 301 -11.65 -6.21 -43.31
C ALA A 301 -10.81 -5.29 -44.22
N PHE A 302 -9.94 -4.46 -43.65
CA PHE A 302 -9.15 -3.49 -44.42
C PHE A 302 -7.81 -4.03 -44.91
N ASP A 303 -7.34 -3.49 -46.05
CA ASP A 303 -6.01 -3.80 -46.57
C ASP A 303 -4.93 -3.30 -45.59
N PRO A 304 -3.99 -4.19 -45.18
CA PRO A 304 -2.90 -3.87 -44.27
C PRO A 304 -1.99 -2.71 -44.68
N SER A 305 -2.02 -2.33 -45.95
CA SER A 305 -1.22 -1.19 -46.47
C SER A 305 -1.87 0.18 -46.23
N THR A 306 -3.13 0.24 -45.75
CA THR A 306 -3.91 1.48 -45.59
C THR A 306 -3.75 2.13 -44.25
N ASP A 307 -3.98 3.45 -44.17
CA ASP A 307 -4.02 4.17 -42.91
C ASP A 307 -5.20 3.74 -42.02
N VAL A 308 -6.32 3.41 -42.64
CA VAL A 308 -7.53 2.94 -41.97
C VAL A 308 -7.26 1.65 -41.20
N PHE A 309 -6.57 0.72 -41.85
CA PHE A 309 -6.13 -0.53 -41.20
C PHE A 309 -5.29 -0.25 -39.96
N LEU A 310 -4.26 0.62 -40.08
CA LEU A 310 -3.38 0.97 -38.95
C LEU A 310 -4.16 1.57 -37.78
N GLY A 311 -5.16 2.42 -38.10
CA GLY A 311 -6.04 3.00 -37.07
C GLY A 311 -6.86 1.94 -36.34
N PHE A 312 -7.59 1.09 -37.08
CA PHE A 312 -8.43 0.05 -36.47
C PHE A 312 -7.62 -1.01 -35.76
N ALA A 313 -6.58 -1.55 -36.38
CA ALA A 313 -5.73 -2.59 -35.76
C ALA A 313 -4.96 -2.06 -34.58
N GLY A 314 -4.45 -0.83 -34.64
CA GLY A 314 -3.76 -0.16 -33.54
C GLY A 314 -4.67 0.06 -32.33
N ARG A 315 -5.88 0.57 -32.55
CA ARG A 315 -6.88 0.72 -31.48
C ARG A 315 -7.35 -0.62 -30.94
N PHE A 316 -7.60 -1.60 -31.80
CA PHE A 316 -7.96 -2.95 -31.35
C PHE A 316 -6.90 -3.53 -30.42
N PHE A 317 -5.62 -3.34 -30.74
CA PHE A 317 -4.51 -3.75 -29.90
C PHE A 317 -4.52 -3.02 -28.56
N GLN A 318 -4.55 -1.68 -28.58
CA GLN A 318 -4.49 -0.85 -27.36
C GLN A 318 -5.68 -1.11 -26.43
N GLU A 319 -6.91 -1.15 -26.95
CA GLU A 319 -8.11 -1.41 -26.16
C GLU A 319 -8.11 -2.84 -25.57
N SER A 320 -7.58 -3.83 -26.32
CA SER A 320 -7.46 -5.19 -25.79
C SER A 320 -6.46 -5.28 -24.64
N VAL A 321 -5.34 -4.56 -24.70
CA VAL A 321 -4.38 -4.46 -23.60
C VAL A 321 -5.00 -3.75 -22.39
N ASN A 322 -5.72 -2.64 -22.62
CA ASN A 322 -6.40 -1.87 -21.57
C ASN A 322 -7.46 -2.70 -20.83
N ASP A 323 -8.19 -3.53 -21.55
CA ASP A 323 -9.20 -4.44 -20.98
C ASP A 323 -8.59 -5.71 -20.35
N GLY A 324 -7.28 -5.92 -20.45
CA GLY A 324 -6.61 -7.13 -19.97
C GLY A 324 -6.88 -8.39 -20.82
N ASP A 325 -7.45 -8.23 -22.02
CA ASP A 325 -7.68 -9.35 -22.96
C ASP A 325 -6.41 -9.61 -23.80
N MET A 326 -5.44 -10.28 -23.16
CA MET A 326 -4.15 -10.55 -23.80
C MET A 326 -4.26 -11.47 -25.04
N ALA A 327 -5.31 -12.30 -25.12
CA ALA A 327 -5.55 -13.12 -26.29
C ALA A 327 -5.99 -12.28 -27.51
N ALA A 328 -6.91 -11.31 -27.31
CA ALA A 328 -7.30 -10.37 -28.34
C ALA A 328 -6.12 -9.45 -28.72
N ALA A 329 -5.34 -8.99 -27.74
CA ALA A 329 -4.13 -8.21 -27.97
C ALA A 329 -3.11 -8.98 -28.84
N ALA A 330 -2.90 -10.26 -28.58
CA ALA A 330 -2.02 -11.08 -29.40
C ALA A 330 -2.52 -11.24 -30.84
N ARG A 331 -3.84 -11.38 -31.06
CA ARG A 331 -4.41 -11.40 -32.41
C ARG A 331 -4.18 -10.07 -33.16
N ALA A 332 -4.49 -8.94 -32.52
CA ALA A 332 -4.28 -7.61 -33.07
C ALA A 332 -2.80 -7.37 -33.43
N TRP A 333 -1.89 -7.76 -32.55
CA TRP A 333 -0.45 -7.67 -32.81
C TRP A 333 -0.02 -8.53 -33.98
N GLY A 334 -0.61 -9.73 -34.13
CA GLY A 334 -0.40 -10.61 -35.26
C GLY A 334 -0.81 -9.99 -36.61
N LEU A 335 -1.77 -9.07 -36.64
CA LEU A 335 -2.16 -8.29 -37.80
C LEU A 335 -1.20 -7.12 -38.05
N LEU A 336 -0.82 -6.40 -37.00
CA LEU A 336 0.03 -5.19 -37.07
C LEU A 336 1.47 -5.49 -37.52
N LEU A 337 2.08 -6.54 -36.97
CA LEU A 337 3.50 -6.80 -37.16
C LEU A 337 3.86 -7.02 -38.66
N PRO A 338 3.17 -7.90 -39.45
CA PRO A 338 3.44 -8.04 -40.87
C PRO A 338 3.11 -6.78 -41.68
N ALA A 339 2.07 -6.02 -41.28
CA ALA A 339 1.73 -4.75 -41.93
C ALA A 339 2.85 -3.70 -41.76
N CYS A 340 3.38 -3.55 -40.55
CA CYS A 340 4.49 -2.63 -40.28
C CYS A 340 5.79 -3.06 -40.99
N ARG A 341 6.07 -4.34 -41.04
CA ARG A 341 7.20 -4.86 -41.82
C ARG A 341 7.05 -4.60 -43.34
N GLY A 342 5.86 -4.84 -43.88
CA GLY A 342 5.59 -4.67 -45.31
C GLY A 342 5.61 -3.20 -45.74
N ARG A 343 5.00 -2.30 -44.92
CA ARG A 343 4.85 -0.89 -45.29
C ARG A 343 6.06 -0.02 -44.92
N PHE A 344 6.63 -0.23 -43.73
CA PHE A 344 7.70 0.63 -43.19
C PHE A 344 9.06 -0.08 -43.10
N GLY A 345 9.14 -1.38 -43.33
CA GLY A 345 10.34 -2.16 -43.12
C GLY A 345 10.69 -2.36 -41.64
N LEU A 346 9.73 -2.12 -40.68
CA LEU A 346 9.96 -2.15 -39.26
C LEU A 346 9.53 -3.47 -38.64
N ASP A 347 10.45 -4.12 -37.93
CA ASP A 347 10.11 -5.23 -37.04
C ASP A 347 9.87 -4.71 -35.62
N LEU A 348 8.61 -4.49 -35.26
CA LEU A 348 8.25 -3.89 -33.97
C LEU A 348 8.62 -4.76 -32.74
N ASP A 349 8.82 -6.07 -32.89
CA ASP A 349 9.26 -6.95 -31.83
C ASP A 349 10.78 -6.90 -31.57
N HIS A 350 11.55 -6.46 -32.59
CA HIS A 350 13.01 -6.40 -32.58
C HIS A 350 13.54 -5.00 -32.95
N LEU A 351 12.77 -3.96 -32.66
CA LEU A 351 13.14 -2.58 -32.91
C LEU A 351 14.22 -2.13 -31.91
N GLU A 352 15.44 -1.89 -32.38
CA GLU A 352 16.54 -1.42 -31.55
C GLU A 352 16.61 0.11 -31.46
N ALA A 353 16.27 0.80 -32.56
CA ALA A 353 16.24 2.27 -32.63
C ALA A 353 15.19 2.72 -33.66
N LEU A 354 14.71 3.96 -33.52
CA LEU A 354 13.88 4.61 -34.54
C LEU A 354 14.73 5.01 -35.73
N PRO A 355 14.15 5.07 -36.96
CA PRO A 355 14.83 5.69 -38.07
C PRO A 355 15.30 7.10 -37.74
N GLU A 356 16.57 7.45 -38.06
CA GLU A 356 17.18 8.70 -37.65
C GLU A 356 16.36 9.93 -38.08
N ALA A 357 15.77 9.90 -39.27
CA ALA A 357 14.95 10.98 -39.82
C ALA A 357 13.72 11.29 -38.96
N VAL A 358 13.17 10.31 -38.19
CA VAL A 358 12.01 10.51 -37.28
C VAL A 358 12.32 11.57 -36.20
N ALA A 359 13.58 11.74 -35.86
CA ALA A 359 14.00 12.72 -34.88
C ALA A 359 13.80 14.19 -35.31
N THR A 360 13.68 14.48 -36.61
CA THR A 360 13.66 15.85 -37.14
C THR A 360 12.59 16.11 -38.21
N CYS A 361 12.03 15.07 -38.83
CA CYS A 361 11.05 15.22 -39.89
C CYS A 361 9.72 15.79 -39.45
N GLY A 362 8.96 16.35 -40.36
CA GLY A 362 7.55 16.75 -40.17
C GLY A 362 6.59 15.55 -40.22
N LEU A 363 5.30 15.81 -39.98
CA LEU A 363 4.26 14.79 -39.85
C LEU A 363 4.08 13.94 -41.10
N GLU A 364 4.09 14.56 -42.29
CA GLU A 364 3.93 13.84 -43.59
C GLU A 364 5.07 12.87 -43.88
N GLU A 365 6.31 13.28 -43.64
CA GLU A 365 7.47 12.42 -43.82
C GLU A 365 7.46 11.30 -42.74
N MET A 366 7.10 11.63 -41.51
CA MET A 366 6.97 10.63 -40.45
C MET A 366 5.96 9.55 -40.79
N ALA A 367 4.82 9.88 -41.40
CA ALA A 367 3.80 8.93 -41.85
C ALA A 367 4.27 7.96 -42.92
N ARG A 368 5.39 8.29 -43.62
CA ARG A 368 6.05 7.36 -44.61
C ARG A 368 7.11 6.49 -43.95
N LEU A 369 7.67 6.90 -42.81
CA LEU A 369 8.77 6.22 -42.14
C LEU A 369 8.32 5.25 -41.04
N VAL A 370 7.27 5.62 -40.33
CA VAL A 370 6.75 4.86 -39.19
C VAL A 370 5.22 5.01 -39.08
N PRO A 371 4.50 4.06 -38.47
CA PRO A 371 3.10 4.29 -38.10
C PRO A 371 3.00 5.45 -37.11
N LEU A 372 2.09 6.40 -37.34
CA LEU A 372 1.97 7.61 -36.53
C LEU A 372 1.53 7.32 -35.08
N ASN A 373 0.91 6.15 -34.82
CA ASN A 373 0.57 5.66 -33.49
C ASN A 373 1.69 4.80 -32.83
N LEU A 374 2.93 4.81 -33.39
CA LEU A 374 4.04 3.95 -32.96
C LEU A 374 4.31 4.03 -31.45
N GLY A 375 4.31 5.22 -30.87
CA GLY A 375 4.52 5.41 -29.41
C GLY A 375 3.51 4.62 -28.58
N GLY A 376 2.23 4.71 -28.95
CA GLY A 376 1.16 3.97 -28.30
C GLY A 376 1.24 2.45 -28.50
N LEU A 377 1.63 2.02 -29.70
CA LEU A 377 1.82 0.59 -30.02
C LEU A 377 2.96 -0.03 -29.20
N LEU A 378 4.11 0.62 -29.15
CA LEU A 378 5.26 0.13 -28.38
C LEU A 378 4.98 0.15 -26.86
N TYR A 379 4.30 1.19 -26.37
CA TYR A 379 3.88 1.27 -24.97
C TYR A 379 2.94 0.12 -24.60
N ALA A 380 1.86 -0.06 -25.37
CA ALA A 380 0.89 -1.13 -25.11
C ALA A 380 1.54 -2.52 -25.22
N ARG A 381 2.47 -2.73 -26.16
CA ARG A 381 3.23 -3.99 -26.27
C ARG A 381 4.10 -4.23 -25.03
N GLY A 382 4.71 -3.20 -24.47
CA GLY A 382 5.45 -3.27 -23.21
C GLY A 382 4.56 -3.71 -22.04
N ILE A 383 3.37 -3.13 -21.92
CA ILE A 383 2.37 -3.50 -20.92
C ILE A 383 1.88 -4.95 -21.10
N GLN A 384 1.59 -5.36 -22.35
CA GLN A 384 1.23 -6.75 -22.65
C GLN A 384 2.32 -7.71 -22.18
N ARG A 385 3.59 -7.47 -22.54
CA ARG A 385 4.72 -8.32 -22.14
C ARG A 385 4.95 -8.37 -20.64
N LEU A 386 4.71 -7.26 -19.93
CA LEU A 386 4.68 -7.26 -18.45
C LEU A 386 3.60 -8.19 -17.91
N SER A 387 2.40 -8.13 -18.49
CA SER A 387 1.27 -8.97 -18.08
C SER A 387 1.51 -10.47 -18.38
N GLU A 388 2.28 -10.76 -19.41
CA GLU A 388 2.70 -12.11 -19.79
C GLU A 388 3.90 -12.63 -18.95
N GLY A 389 4.39 -11.86 -18.00
CA GLY A 389 5.44 -12.24 -17.05
C GLY A 389 6.87 -11.89 -17.48
N THR A 390 7.06 -11.09 -18.52
CA THR A 390 8.39 -10.55 -18.87
C THR A 390 8.86 -9.62 -17.74
N GLY A 391 10.04 -9.87 -17.19
CA GLY A 391 10.61 -9.04 -16.12
C GLY A 391 10.87 -7.60 -16.60
N ARG A 392 10.61 -6.61 -15.73
CA ARG A 392 10.79 -5.18 -16.03
C ARG A 392 12.15 -4.82 -16.65
N PRO A 393 13.30 -5.31 -16.16
CA PRO A 393 14.60 -4.93 -16.71
C PRO A 393 14.74 -5.24 -18.22
N GLY A 394 14.10 -6.29 -18.71
CA GLY A 394 14.11 -6.65 -20.12
C GLY A 394 13.24 -5.78 -21.04
N LEU A 395 12.47 -4.83 -20.48
CA LEU A 395 11.53 -3.96 -21.19
C LEU A 395 11.94 -2.49 -21.23
N GLU A 396 13.05 -2.12 -20.59
CA GLU A 396 13.53 -0.73 -20.52
C GLU A 396 13.67 -0.10 -21.91
N GLN A 397 14.31 -0.80 -22.84
CA GLN A 397 14.53 -0.31 -24.20
C GLN A 397 13.20 -0.09 -24.94
N GLN A 398 12.24 -1.00 -24.80
CA GLN A 398 10.94 -0.90 -25.46
C GLN A 398 10.15 0.33 -24.98
N PHE A 399 10.10 0.56 -23.67
CA PHE A 399 9.44 1.77 -23.13
C PHE A 399 10.21 3.06 -23.49
N SER A 400 11.54 3.00 -23.55
CA SER A 400 12.36 4.14 -23.98
C SER A 400 12.09 4.49 -25.46
N LEU A 401 11.95 3.50 -26.32
CA LEU A 401 11.57 3.71 -27.73
C LEU A 401 10.15 4.28 -27.85
N ALA A 402 9.20 3.79 -27.05
CA ALA A 402 7.85 4.33 -27.01
C ALA A 402 7.83 5.83 -26.62
N ALA A 403 8.58 6.19 -25.58
CA ALA A 403 8.73 7.58 -25.14
C ALA A 403 9.39 8.45 -26.23
N THR A 404 10.43 7.94 -26.91
CA THR A 404 11.11 8.63 -28.01
C THR A 404 10.20 8.84 -29.21
N ALA A 405 9.39 7.84 -29.58
CA ALA A 405 8.42 7.94 -30.67
C ALA A 405 7.32 8.99 -30.34
N ALA A 406 6.81 8.97 -29.12
CA ALA A 406 5.82 9.97 -28.66
C ALA A 406 6.41 11.39 -28.64
N ALA A 407 7.66 11.56 -28.18
CA ALA A 407 8.34 12.85 -28.20
C ALA A 407 8.56 13.37 -29.61
N ALA A 408 8.91 12.50 -30.56
CA ALA A 408 9.04 12.84 -31.98
C ALA A 408 7.69 13.25 -32.58
N MET A 409 6.62 12.52 -32.28
CA MET A 409 5.26 12.86 -32.71
C MET A 409 4.82 14.21 -32.16
N ARG A 410 4.99 14.45 -30.85
CA ARG A 410 4.67 15.75 -30.23
C ARG A 410 5.40 16.90 -30.91
N ARG A 411 6.69 16.72 -31.23
CA ARG A 411 7.45 17.75 -31.95
C ARG A 411 6.88 18.01 -33.35
N ALA A 412 6.52 16.95 -34.09
CA ALA A 412 5.94 17.09 -35.43
C ALA A 412 4.56 17.79 -35.36
N LEU A 413 3.74 17.47 -34.37
CA LEU A 413 2.46 18.14 -34.12
C LEU A 413 2.67 19.63 -33.74
N ASN A 414 3.64 19.93 -32.86
CA ASN A 414 3.95 21.30 -32.45
C ASN A 414 4.41 22.19 -33.62
N GLN A 415 5.07 21.60 -34.65
CA GLN A 415 5.39 22.34 -35.87
C GLN A 415 4.12 22.80 -36.61
N LEU A 416 3.04 22.10 -36.40
CA LEU A 416 1.71 22.39 -36.94
C LEU A 416 0.84 23.16 -35.95
N ALA A 417 1.40 23.67 -34.85
CA ALA A 417 0.66 24.24 -33.72
C ALA A 417 -0.50 23.35 -33.17
N MET A 418 -0.36 22.04 -33.33
CA MET A 418 -1.29 21.04 -32.82
C MET A 418 -0.77 20.48 -31.48
N GLU A 419 -1.66 20.30 -30.54
CA GLU A 419 -1.43 19.56 -29.29
C GLU A 419 -2.29 18.31 -29.30
N ASP A 420 -1.70 17.19 -28.87
CA ASP A 420 -2.43 15.92 -28.68
C ASP A 420 -2.14 15.37 -27.28
N GLY A 421 -3.12 15.51 -26.40
CA GLY A 421 -3.01 15.06 -25.01
C GLY A 421 -2.71 13.57 -24.89
N GLN A 422 -3.18 12.74 -25.82
CA GLN A 422 -2.88 11.30 -25.82
C GLN A 422 -1.41 11.02 -26.11
N THR A 423 -0.82 11.70 -27.09
CA THR A 423 0.61 11.61 -27.38
C THR A 423 1.47 12.08 -26.21
N GLU A 424 1.06 13.16 -25.53
CA GLU A 424 1.75 13.65 -24.33
C GLU A 424 1.68 12.66 -23.17
N ASP A 425 0.52 12.11 -22.90
CA ASP A 425 0.31 11.09 -21.87
C ASP A 425 1.12 9.82 -22.15
N ILE A 426 1.12 9.33 -23.38
CA ILE A 426 1.92 8.17 -23.79
C ILE A 426 3.41 8.47 -23.58
N GLY A 427 3.87 9.65 -23.99
CA GLY A 427 5.27 10.05 -23.86
C GLY A 427 5.73 10.05 -22.40
N TRP A 428 4.95 10.67 -21.52
CA TRP A 428 5.25 10.70 -20.09
C TRP A 428 5.18 9.31 -19.46
N THR A 429 4.11 8.55 -19.73
CA THR A 429 3.88 7.24 -19.11
C THR A 429 4.93 6.22 -19.58
N ALA A 430 5.31 6.24 -20.86
CA ALA A 430 6.36 5.37 -21.39
C ALA A 430 7.73 5.71 -20.78
N ALA A 431 8.07 7.00 -20.63
CA ALA A 431 9.30 7.42 -19.97
C ALA A 431 9.31 7.01 -18.49
N ALA A 432 8.16 7.11 -17.81
CA ALA A 432 7.99 6.65 -16.43
C ALA A 432 8.18 5.13 -16.31
N GLU A 433 7.57 4.32 -17.19
CA GLU A 433 7.75 2.86 -17.18
C GLU A 433 9.20 2.45 -17.55
N ALA A 434 9.86 3.15 -18.49
CA ALA A 434 11.28 2.94 -18.77
C ALA A 434 12.15 3.17 -17.52
N LEU A 435 11.88 4.23 -16.77
CA LEU A 435 12.55 4.53 -15.50
C LEU A 435 12.29 3.43 -14.46
N LEU A 436 11.05 2.95 -14.34
CA LEU A 436 10.71 1.85 -13.42
C LEU A 436 11.41 0.54 -13.81
N CYS A 437 11.56 0.28 -15.11
CA CYS A 437 12.35 -0.86 -15.61
C CYS A 437 13.83 -0.71 -15.25
N ALA A 438 14.40 0.47 -15.43
CA ALA A 438 15.76 0.80 -15.04
C ALA A 438 15.97 0.66 -13.52
N ALA A 439 15.02 1.14 -12.71
CA ALA A 439 15.06 1.00 -11.26
C ALA A 439 15.01 -0.47 -10.82
N ALA A 440 14.15 -1.27 -11.43
CA ALA A 440 14.08 -2.70 -11.17
C ALA A 440 15.37 -3.45 -11.61
N GLY A 441 16.09 -2.93 -12.61
CA GLY A 441 17.39 -3.41 -13.07
C GLY A 441 18.59 -2.89 -12.26
N GLY A 442 18.36 -1.97 -11.30
CA GLY A 442 19.44 -1.39 -10.49
C GLY A 442 20.35 -0.43 -11.26
N ALA A 443 19.82 0.28 -12.26
CA ALA A 443 20.58 1.28 -12.98
C ALA A 443 21.04 2.41 -12.04
N ARG A 444 22.31 2.82 -12.16
CA ARG A 444 22.92 3.80 -11.23
C ARG A 444 22.50 5.24 -11.47
N ASP A 445 21.92 5.55 -12.63
CA ASP A 445 21.55 6.89 -13.07
C ASP A 445 20.08 7.24 -12.86
N ILE A 446 19.36 6.50 -11.99
CA ILE A 446 17.93 6.69 -11.74
C ILE A 446 17.57 8.13 -11.38
N ALA A 447 18.33 8.75 -10.49
CA ALA A 447 18.09 10.13 -10.08
C ALA A 447 18.29 11.14 -11.25
N ALA A 448 19.25 10.89 -12.15
CA ALA A 448 19.42 11.71 -13.35
C ALA A 448 18.27 11.52 -14.34
N ARG A 449 17.80 10.30 -14.51
CA ARG A 449 16.63 9.98 -15.34
C ARG A 449 15.33 10.60 -14.80
N LEU A 450 15.14 10.61 -13.49
CA LEU A 450 14.02 11.31 -12.84
C LEU A 450 14.04 12.82 -13.13
N ALA A 451 15.21 13.43 -13.08
CA ALA A 451 15.38 14.85 -13.40
C ALA A 451 15.15 15.16 -14.89
N ALA A 452 15.43 14.21 -15.78
CA ALA A 452 15.26 14.34 -17.23
C ALA A 452 13.84 14.04 -17.73
N LEU A 453 12.93 13.54 -16.87
CA LEU A 453 11.56 13.28 -17.27
C LEU A 453 10.89 14.55 -17.78
N PRO A 454 10.07 14.45 -18.84
CA PRO A 454 9.24 15.56 -19.27
C PRO A 454 8.32 16.04 -18.15
N VAL A 455 7.87 17.28 -18.22
CA VAL A 455 6.84 17.77 -17.28
C VAL A 455 5.60 16.91 -17.48
N ALA A 456 5.09 16.34 -16.39
CA ALA A 456 3.88 15.53 -16.47
C ALA A 456 2.71 16.41 -16.90
N PRO A 457 1.81 15.89 -17.75
CA PRO A 457 0.53 16.55 -18.05
C PRO A 457 -0.24 16.80 -16.74
N ALA A 458 -1.48 17.26 -16.83
CA ALA A 458 -2.32 17.60 -15.67
C ALA A 458 -2.03 16.72 -14.43
N ASP A 459 -2.07 17.29 -13.21
CA ASP A 459 -1.73 16.63 -11.92
C ASP A 459 -0.24 16.22 -11.77
N GLY A 460 0.66 16.90 -12.42
CA GLY A 460 2.09 16.56 -12.49
C GLY A 460 2.75 16.27 -11.15
N VAL A 461 2.38 16.98 -10.08
CA VAL A 461 2.92 16.74 -8.72
C VAL A 461 2.47 15.39 -8.17
N ALA A 462 1.20 15.03 -8.32
CA ALA A 462 0.66 13.76 -7.84
C ALA A 462 1.24 12.58 -8.65
N ARG A 463 1.28 12.70 -9.98
CA ARG A 463 1.89 11.69 -10.87
C ARG A 463 3.37 11.48 -10.54
N ARG A 464 4.13 12.55 -10.29
CA ARG A 464 5.55 12.45 -9.93
C ARG A 464 5.73 11.77 -8.57
N ARG A 465 4.92 12.08 -7.57
CA ARG A 465 4.94 11.40 -6.26
C ARG A 465 4.65 9.91 -6.38
N THR A 466 3.63 9.54 -7.17
CA THR A 466 3.30 8.14 -7.44
C THR A 466 4.47 7.41 -8.13
N LEU A 467 5.11 8.03 -9.11
CA LEU A 467 6.27 7.48 -9.79
C LEU A 467 7.46 7.29 -8.84
N LEU A 468 7.74 8.28 -7.98
CA LEU A 468 8.78 8.18 -6.95
C LEU A 468 8.52 7.01 -5.99
N GLY A 469 7.29 6.85 -5.51
CA GLY A 469 6.92 5.72 -4.67
C GLY A 469 7.18 4.37 -5.34
N ARG A 470 6.77 4.23 -6.60
CA ARG A 470 6.99 3.01 -7.40
C ARG A 470 8.49 2.77 -7.68
N ALA A 471 9.24 3.79 -8.04
CA ALA A 471 10.68 3.68 -8.31
C ALA A 471 11.46 3.28 -7.06
N LEU A 472 11.21 3.94 -5.92
CA LEU A 472 11.79 3.56 -4.64
C LEU A 472 11.39 2.15 -4.23
N GLY A 473 10.12 1.76 -4.44
CA GLY A 473 9.64 0.41 -4.20
C GLY A 473 10.42 -0.65 -5.00
N HIS A 474 10.71 -0.40 -6.28
CA HIS A 474 11.53 -1.30 -7.08
C HIS A 474 12.97 -1.40 -6.59
N LEU A 475 13.60 -0.27 -6.27
CA LEU A 475 14.97 -0.24 -5.73
C LEU A 475 15.06 -0.97 -4.37
N VAL A 476 14.11 -0.72 -3.47
CA VAL A 476 14.05 -1.34 -2.15
C VAL A 476 13.81 -2.85 -2.25
N ASN A 477 12.87 -3.29 -3.10
CA ASN A 477 12.57 -4.71 -3.30
C ASN A 477 13.73 -5.47 -3.95
N ALA A 478 14.54 -4.79 -4.77
CA ALA A 478 15.75 -5.34 -5.36
C ALA A 478 17.01 -5.19 -4.46
N ALA A 479 16.82 -4.71 -3.22
CA ALA A 479 17.91 -4.43 -2.24
C ALA A 479 18.94 -3.39 -2.72
N HIS A 480 18.61 -2.52 -3.66
CA HIS A 480 19.44 -1.40 -4.13
C HIS A 480 19.29 -0.17 -3.21
N TYR A 481 19.54 -0.35 -1.91
CA TYR A 481 19.31 0.67 -0.88
C TYR A 481 20.13 1.95 -1.07
N ASP A 482 21.38 1.82 -1.57
CA ASP A 482 22.23 2.99 -1.82
C ASP A 482 21.68 3.87 -2.92
N LEU A 483 21.18 3.28 -4.01
CA LEU A 483 20.53 3.99 -5.11
C LEU A 483 19.22 4.63 -4.65
N ALA A 484 18.44 3.93 -3.82
CA ALA A 484 17.22 4.49 -3.25
C ALA A 484 17.51 5.72 -2.36
N ARG A 485 18.59 5.69 -1.56
CA ARG A 485 19.02 6.84 -0.76
C ARG A 485 19.51 8.01 -1.60
N ASP A 486 20.22 7.77 -2.70
CA ASP A 486 20.60 8.82 -3.65
C ASP A 486 19.37 9.53 -4.23
N VAL A 487 18.33 8.78 -4.60
CA VAL A 487 17.04 9.34 -5.05
C VAL A 487 16.40 10.18 -3.94
N VAL A 488 16.30 9.64 -2.72
CA VAL A 488 15.70 10.35 -1.56
C VAL A 488 16.41 11.66 -1.28
N GLN A 489 17.74 11.67 -1.33
CA GLN A 489 18.54 12.86 -1.08
C GLN A 489 18.34 13.92 -2.18
N ARG A 490 18.38 13.54 -3.45
CA ARG A 490 18.25 14.47 -4.58
C ARG A 490 16.86 15.05 -4.74
N GLU A 491 15.84 14.26 -4.42
CA GLU A 491 14.43 14.71 -4.45
C GLU A 491 14.01 15.44 -3.16
N GLY A 492 14.92 15.62 -2.19
CA GLY A 492 14.65 16.36 -0.95
C GLY A 492 13.67 15.68 -0.01
N LEU A 493 13.56 14.33 -0.07
CA LEU A 493 12.58 13.54 0.67
C LEU A 493 13.06 13.11 2.06
N ALA A 494 14.23 13.55 2.51
CA ALA A 494 14.85 13.11 3.77
C ALA A 494 13.95 13.29 5.00
N ASN A 495 13.11 14.32 5.02
CA ASN A 495 12.18 14.61 6.12
C ASN A 495 10.72 14.23 5.80
N ALA A 496 10.46 13.61 4.67
CA ALA A 496 9.08 13.34 4.22
C ALA A 496 8.26 12.49 5.20
N LEU A 497 8.92 11.59 5.97
CA LEU A 497 8.24 10.80 7.02
C LEU A 497 7.83 11.63 8.24
N ALA A 498 8.55 12.72 8.53
CA ALA A 498 8.22 13.62 9.64
C ALA A 498 7.01 14.51 9.33
N ASP A 499 6.85 14.85 8.04
CA ASP A 499 5.83 15.79 7.56
C ASP A 499 4.49 15.11 7.20
N VAL A 500 4.39 13.77 7.31
CA VAL A 500 3.14 13.05 7.01
C VAL A 500 2.11 13.28 8.13
N PRO A 501 1.00 13.97 7.86
CA PRO A 501 -0.06 14.16 8.85
C PRO A 501 -0.67 12.82 9.27
N ALA A 502 -0.95 12.67 10.56
CA ALA A 502 -1.46 11.40 11.10
C ALA A 502 -2.81 10.97 10.48
N ASP A 503 -3.66 11.92 10.09
CA ASP A 503 -5.06 11.66 9.71
C ASP A 503 -5.39 12.02 8.24
N ALA A 504 -4.41 12.50 7.44
CA ALA A 504 -4.67 12.88 6.05
C ALA A 504 -4.91 11.65 5.17
N PRO A 505 -5.88 11.67 4.24
CA PRO A 505 -5.99 10.62 3.23
C PRO A 505 -4.71 10.60 2.37
N MET A 506 -4.30 9.42 1.95
CA MET A 506 -3.14 9.21 1.08
C MET A 506 -3.56 8.47 -0.19
N THR A 507 -3.03 8.90 -1.31
CA THR A 507 -3.11 8.14 -2.56
C THR A 507 -2.26 6.85 -2.45
N ASP A 508 -2.50 5.89 -3.33
CA ASP A 508 -1.72 4.65 -3.38
C ASP A 508 -0.22 4.94 -3.58
N GLY A 509 0.11 5.90 -4.44
CA GLY A 509 1.50 6.29 -4.69
C GLY A 509 2.18 6.96 -3.49
N GLU A 510 1.47 7.77 -2.73
CA GLU A 510 1.99 8.35 -1.49
C GLU A 510 2.20 7.28 -0.41
N ARG A 511 1.31 6.32 -0.33
CA ARG A 511 1.43 5.19 0.59
C ARG A 511 2.65 4.33 0.26
N ASP A 512 2.89 4.03 -1.03
CA ASP A 512 4.06 3.29 -1.50
C ASP A 512 5.35 4.07 -1.24
N LEU A 513 5.32 5.39 -1.40
CA LEU A 513 6.45 6.27 -1.08
C LEU A 513 6.78 6.22 0.42
N VAL A 514 5.78 6.41 1.29
CA VAL A 514 5.95 6.35 2.75
C VAL A 514 6.47 4.99 3.19
N PHE A 515 5.94 3.91 2.61
CA PHE A 515 6.42 2.55 2.88
C PHE A 515 7.91 2.38 2.52
N SER A 516 8.30 2.79 1.31
CA SER A 516 9.68 2.66 0.83
C SER A 516 10.66 3.47 1.66
N LEU A 517 10.30 4.70 2.03
CA LEU A 517 11.10 5.54 2.93
C LEU A 517 11.25 4.88 4.30
N ALA A 518 10.17 4.34 4.87
CA ALA A 518 10.23 3.66 6.16
C ALA A 518 11.13 2.41 6.12
N VAL A 519 11.12 1.67 5.00
CA VAL A 519 12.04 0.52 4.81
C VAL A 519 13.51 0.98 4.80
N LEU A 520 13.82 2.12 4.19
CA LEU A 520 15.20 2.64 4.17
C LEU A 520 15.70 3.01 5.57
N GLU A 521 14.81 3.51 6.44
CA GLU A 521 15.16 3.91 7.81
C GLU A 521 15.47 2.72 8.75
N VAL A 522 14.96 1.50 8.45
CA VAL A 522 15.25 0.29 9.25
C VAL A 522 16.37 -0.58 8.71
N GLN A 523 17.03 -0.15 7.61
CA GLN A 523 18.18 -0.92 7.11
C GLN A 523 19.35 -0.87 8.09
N ALA A 524 19.97 -2.03 8.33
CA ALA A 524 21.13 -2.14 9.19
C ALA A 524 22.43 -2.05 8.37
N GLY A 525 23.41 -1.38 8.90
CA GLY A 525 24.78 -1.39 8.40
C GLY A 525 25.51 -2.72 8.69
N PRO A 526 26.74 -2.88 8.22
CA PRO A 526 27.57 -4.08 8.46
C PRO A 526 27.84 -4.36 9.96
N ASP A 527 27.72 -3.33 10.80
CA ASP A 527 27.87 -3.41 12.25
C ASP A 527 26.54 -3.74 12.98
N GLY A 528 25.46 -3.99 12.24
CA GLY A 528 24.15 -4.29 12.78
C GLY A 528 23.36 -3.08 13.29
N ARG A 529 23.94 -1.86 13.20
CA ARG A 529 23.24 -0.63 13.62
C ARG A 529 22.32 -0.11 12.51
N PRO A 530 21.18 0.52 12.86
CA PRO A 530 20.34 1.13 11.85
C PRO A 530 21.08 2.26 11.14
N LEU A 531 20.92 2.32 9.82
CA LEU A 531 21.47 3.39 8.97
C LEU A 531 20.60 4.65 8.95
N GLY A 532 19.38 4.57 9.50
CA GLY A 532 18.39 5.66 9.58
C GLY A 532 17.78 5.80 10.98
N ASP A 533 16.59 6.42 11.06
CA ASP A 533 15.80 6.60 12.29
C ASP A 533 14.68 5.55 12.41
N PRO A 534 14.84 4.50 13.24
CA PRO A 534 13.79 3.50 13.44
C PRO A 534 12.49 4.07 13.99
N SER A 535 12.54 5.21 14.71
CA SER A 535 11.33 5.86 15.23
C SER A 535 10.54 6.53 14.12
N ALA A 536 11.21 7.16 13.14
CA ALA A 536 10.58 7.67 11.93
C ALA A 536 9.98 6.53 11.09
N ALA A 537 10.74 5.45 10.89
CA ALA A 537 10.26 4.25 10.20
C ALA A 537 8.97 3.70 10.82
N ARG A 538 8.93 3.57 12.15
CA ARG A 538 7.75 3.08 12.88
C ARG A 538 6.52 3.93 12.58
N ARG A 539 6.65 5.26 12.61
CA ARG A 539 5.52 6.17 12.25
C ARG A 539 5.06 5.94 10.82
N GLY A 540 5.99 5.79 9.88
CA GLY A 540 5.68 5.49 8.48
C GLY A 540 4.94 4.16 8.31
N PHE A 541 5.46 3.07 8.89
CA PHE A 541 4.81 1.76 8.83
C PHE A 541 3.45 1.74 9.51
N ALA A 542 3.31 2.34 10.69
CA ALA A 542 2.03 2.46 11.39
C ALA A 542 0.99 3.19 10.53
N ARG A 543 1.40 4.24 9.82
CA ARG A 543 0.53 4.98 8.90
C ARG A 543 0.08 4.14 7.71
N VAL A 544 1.01 3.40 7.09
CA VAL A 544 0.68 2.47 5.99
C VAL A 544 -0.24 1.36 6.48
N LEU A 545 0.03 0.81 7.67
CA LEU A 545 -0.79 -0.24 8.29
C LEU A 545 -2.24 0.21 8.49
N ALA A 546 -2.45 1.46 8.93
CA ALA A 546 -3.77 2.03 9.16
C ALA A 546 -4.60 2.21 7.87
N LEU A 547 -3.95 2.35 6.71
CA LEU A 547 -4.57 2.61 5.41
C LEU A 547 -4.65 1.39 4.51
N ALA A 548 -3.78 0.38 4.73
CA ALA A 548 -3.77 -0.83 3.94
C ALA A 548 -4.90 -1.78 4.35
N SER A 549 -5.42 -2.54 3.39
CA SER A 549 -6.44 -3.56 3.68
C SER A 549 -5.87 -4.61 4.63
N PRO A 550 -6.49 -4.83 5.80
CA PRO A 550 -6.02 -5.79 6.79
C PRO A 550 -5.83 -7.19 6.19
N GLY A 551 -4.66 -7.79 6.43
CA GLY A 551 -4.29 -9.10 5.86
C GLY A 551 -3.82 -9.07 4.41
N GLY A 552 -3.83 -7.92 3.74
CA GLY A 552 -3.26 -7.76 2.39
C GLY A 552 -1.73 -7.76 2.38
N GLY A 553 -1.11 -7.93 1.19
CA GLY A 553 0.35 -8.02 1.05
C GLY A 553 1.11 -6.81 1.63
N LEU A 554 0.64 -5.60 1.33
CA LEU A 554 1.23 -4.37 1.85
C LEU A 554 1.05 -4.23 3.37
N TRP A 555 -0.11 -4.64 3.90
CA TRP A 555 -0.39 -4.67 5.34
C TRP A 555 0.62 -5.57 6.08
N TRP A 556 0.84 -6.79 5.57
CA TRP A 556 1.84 -7.71 6.12
C TRP A 556 3.26 -7.16 6.05
N ALA A 557 3.62 -6.53 4.93
CA ALA A 557 4.94 -5.93 4.77
C ALA A 557 5.14 -4.76 5.75
N ALA A 558 4.15 -3.90 5.92
CA ALA A 558 4.20 -2.79 6.88
C ALA A 558 4.26 -3.29 8.33
N LEU A 559 3.50 -4.33 8.69
CA LEU A 559 3.56 -4.94 10.02
C LEU A 559 4.96 -5.48 10.34
N ARG A 560 5.56 -6.23 9.42
CA ARG A 560 6.93 -6.74 9.60
C ARG A 560 7.96 -5.62 9.71
N GLY A 561 7.79 -4.56 8.92
CA GLY A 561 8.64 -3.37 8.99
C GLY A 561 8.53 -2.66 10.34
N GLU A 562 7.32 -2.49 10.88
CA GLU A 562 7.09 -1.89 12.20
C GLU A 562 7.66 -2.79 13.31
N MET A 563 7.49 -4.11 13.22
CA MET A 563 8.10 -5.06 14.13
C MET A 563 9.63 -4.92 14.14
N GLN A 564 10.26 -4.83 12.96
CA GLN A 564 11.70 -4.62 12.83
C GLN A 564 12.13 -3.27 13.44
N ALA A 565 11.38 -2.20 13.20
CA ALA A 565 11.67 -0.89 13.76
C ALA A 565 11.61 -0.88 15.29
N VAL A 566 10.67 -1.62 15.87
CA VAL A 566 10.57 -1.81 17.33
C VAL A 566 11.74 -2.65 17.87
N ASP A 567 12.21 -3.65 17.14
CA ASP A 567 13.38 -4.44 17.56
C ASP A 567 14.67 -3.61 17.55
N LEU A 568 14.81 -2.69 16.60
CA LEU A 568 15.95 -1.78 16.49
C LEU A 568 15.93 -0.64 17.54
N ALA A 569 14.74 -0.15 17.90
CA ALA A 569 14.52 0.92 18.90
C ALA A 569 13.35 0.55 19.82
N PRO A 570 13.56 -0.30 20.85
CA PRO A 570 12.51 -0.77 21.73
C PRO A 570 11.77 0.38 22.43
N SER A 571 10.44 0.37 22.37
CA SER A 571 9.55 1.34 22.99
C SER A 571 8.34 0.62 23.58
N ALA A 572 8.15 0.67 24.89
CA ALA A 572 7.01 0.05 25.55
C ALA A 572 5.66 0.60 25.02
N ASP A 573 5.54 1.93 24.89
CA ASP A 573 4.34 2.57 24.37
C ASP A 573 4.09 2.19 22.89
N GLY A 574 5.17 2.04 22.10
CA GLY A 574 5.09 1.59 20.74
C GLY A 574 4.56 0.16 20.61
N ILE A 575 5.04 -0.74 21.46
CA ILE A 575 4.58 -2.14 21.49
C ILE A 575 3.09 -2.19 21.86
N VAL A 576 2.67 -1.42 22.86
CA VAL A 576 1.27 -1.36 23.32
C VAL A 576 0.35 -0.81 22.22
N ALA A 577 0.74 0.31 21.58
CA ALA A 577 -0.06 0.94 20.50
C ALA A 577 -0.20 0.01 19.30
N MET A 578 0.89 -0.58 18.83
CA MET A 578 0.88 -1.54 17.73
C MET A 578 0.03 -2.78 18.06
N THR A 579 0.14 -3.30 19.30
CA THR A 579 -0.68 -4.43 19.73
C THR A 579 -2.16 -4.11 19.67
N GLY A 580 -2.57 -2.93 20.15
CA GLY A 580 -3.96 -2.48 20.07
C GLY A 580 -4.45 -2.38 18.61
N ALA A 581 -3.66 -1.80 17.73
CA ALA A 581 -4.00 -1.64 16.30
C ALA A 581 -4.16 -3.00 15.58
N VAL A 582 -3.23 -3.94 15.81
CA VAL A 582 -3.29 -5.27 15.18
C VAL A 582 -4.46 -6.09 15.71
N LEU A 583 -4.70 -6.09 17.03
CA LEU A 583 -5.84 -6.81 17.61
C LEU A 583 -7.18 -6.27 17.11
N ALA A 584 -7.28 -4.96 16.88
CA ALA A 584 -8.51 -4.34 16.37
C ALA A 584 -8.74 -4.57 14.88
N SER A 585 -7.68 -4.71 14.07
CA SER A 585 -7.76 -4.78 12.61
C SER A 585 -7.67 -6.20 12.06
N HIS A 586 -6.62 -6.93 12.43
CA HIS A 586 -6.34 -8.27 11.92
C HIS A 586 -5.52 -9.11 12.90
N PRO A 587 -6.16 -9.66 13.98
CA PRO A 587 -5.48 -10.53 14.93
C PRO A 587 -4.85 -11.74 14.21
N ASN A 588 -3.55 -11.97 14.46
CA ASN A 588 -2.85 -13.06 13.79
C ASN A 588 -1.76 -13.70 14.66
N ARG A 589 -1.46 -14.97 14.40
CA ARG A 589 -0.52 -15.75 15.20
C ARG A 589 0.96 -15.35 15.00
N GLU A 590 1.35 -14.87 13.82
CA GLU A 590 2.73 -14.43 13.55
C GLU A 590 3.10 -13.24 14.46
N PHE A 591 2.24 -12.23 14.47
CA PHE A 591 2.40 -11.07 15.35
C PHE A 591 2.32 -11.45 16.83
N ALA A 592 1.34 -12.27 17.20
CA ALA A 592 1.15 -12.69 18.58
C ALA A 592 2.38 -13.41 19.14
N ARG A 593 3.00 -14.31 18.38
CA ARG A 593 4.23 -15.02 18.76
C ARG A 593 5.41 -14.07 18.94
N TRP A 594 5.50 -13.03 18.12
CA TRP A 594 6.56 -12.04 18.21
C TRP A 594 6.37 -11.06 19.38
N VAL A 595 5.12 -10.61 19.62
CA VAL A 595 4.85 -9.56 20.61
C VAL A 595 4.74 -10.10 22.04
N LEU A 596 4.26 -11.35 22.21
CA LEU A 596 4.00 -11.93 23.53
C LEU A 596 5.22 -11.88 24.48
N PRO A 597 6.43 -12.27 24.08
CA PRO A 597 7.61 -12.18 24.95
C PRO A 597 7.93 -10.73 25.34
N LYS A 598 7.70 -9.78 24.43
CA LYS A 598 7.98 -8.36 24.67
C LYS A 598 7.01 -7.76 25.68
N LEU A 599 5.73 -8.10 25.58
CA LEU A 599 4.70 -7.67 26.54
C LEU A 599 4.93 -8.27 27.92
N VAL A 600 5.28 -9.56 28.00
CA VAL A 600 5.59 -10.24 29.27
C VAL A 600 6.81 -9.63 29.93
N ASN A 601 7.88 -9.38 29.17
CA ASN A 601 9.09 -8.72 29.67
C ASN A 601 8.86 -7.26 30.12
N ALA A 602 7.91 -6.59 29.47
CA ALA A 602 7.50 -5.22 29.85
C ALA A 602 6.47 -5.19 31.01
N GLY A 603 6.10 -6.34 31.59
CA GLY A 603 5.12 -6.45 32.65
C GLY A 603 3.66 -6.18 32.23
N GLN A 604 3.38 -6.13 30.91
CA GLN A 604 2.05 -5.87 30.36
C GLN A 604 1.18 -7.14 30.32
N TYR A 605 1.06 -7.83 31.45
CA TYR A 605 0.45 -9.17 31.52
C TYR A 605 -1.01 -9.20 31.07
N LYS A 606 -1.81 -8.16 31.36
CA LYS A 606 -3.21 -8.09 30.95
C LYS A 606 -3.36 -8.02 29.41
N LEU A 607 -2.52 -7.21 28.78
CA LEU A 607 -2.50 -7.10 27.32
C LEU A 607 -1.94 -8.37 26.66
N ALA A 608 -0.89 -8.94 27.26
CA ALA A 608 -0.32 -10.22 26.81
C ALA A 608 -1.34 -11.36 26.85
N GLN A 609 -2.17 -11.43 27.92
CA GLN A 609 -3.26 -12.39 28.00
C GLN A 609 -4.29 -12.15 26.89
N GLY A 610 -4.70 -10.89 26.65
CA GLY A 610 -5.61 -10.53 25.54
C GLY A 610 -5.08 -10.96 24.18
N VAL A 611 -3.78 -10.82 23.94
CA VAL A 611 -3.12 -11.30 22.68
C VAL A 611 -3.22 -12.83 22.58
N ALA A 612 -2.88 -13.55 23.65
CA ALA A 612 -2.89 -15.01 23.64
C ALA A 612 -4.30 -15.56 23.38
N ASP A 613 -5.31 -14.97 24.00
CA ASP A 613 -6.72 -15.40 23.87
C ASP A 613 -7.27 -15.05 22.49
N THR A 614 -7.08 -13.80 22.01
CA THR A 614 -7.66 -13.32 20.75
C THR A 614 -7.04 -14.00 19.54
N CYS A 615 -5.71 -14.24 19.58
CA CYS A 615 -5.01 -14.88 18.48
C CYS A 615 -4.99 -16.41 18.58
N ALA A 616 -5.65 -17.00 19.56
CA ALA A 616 -5.72 -18.43 19.82
C ALA A 616 -4.32 -19.08 19.72
N LEU A 617 -3.40 -18.60 20.59
CA LEU A 617 -2.06 -19.17 20.63
C LEU A 617 -2.11 -20.57 21.26
N ASP A 618 -2.13 -21.60 20.42
CA ASP A 618 -2.09 -22.99 20.84
C ASP A 618 -0.67 -23.39 21.23
N GLU A 619 -0.58 -24.24 22.24
CA GLU A 619 0.66 -24.93 22.55
C GLU A 619 0.91 -26.03 21.53
N PRO A 620 2.19 -26.27 21.14
CA PRO A 620 2.56 -27.50 20.46
C PRO A 620 2.11 -28.71 21.29
N ALA A 621 1.68 -29.78 20.62
CA ALA A 621 1.14 -30.97 21.29
C ALA A 621 2.10 -31.47 22.38
N SER A 622 1.55 -32.04 23.46
CA SER A 622 2.34 -32.64 24.53
C SER A 622 3.09 -33.86 23.97
N GLY A 623 4.39 -33.71 23.73
CA GLY A 623 5.24 -34.73 23.11
C GLY A 623 6.06 -34.18 21.92
N GLU A 624 5.70 -33.04 21.35
CA GLU A 624 6.52 -32.34 20.35
C GLU A 624 7.67 -31.63 21.04
N ALA A 625 8.84 -31.69 20.37
CA ALA A 625 10.03 -30.99 20.83
C ALA A 625 9.85 -29.48 20.68
N LEU A 626 9.96 -28.73 21.77
CA LEU A 626 9.93 -27.29 21.75
C LEU A 626 11.24 -26.73 21.21
N ALA A 627 11.19 -25.97 20.11
CA ALA A 627 12.34 -25.31 19.52
C ALA A 627 12.07 -23.83 19.23
N GLY A 628 13.12 -23.00 19.28
CA GLY A 628 13.04 -21.60 18.89
C GLY A 628 11.88 -20.82 19.54
N GLN A 629 11.09 -20.16 18.73
CA GLN A 629 10.01 -19.27 19.15
C GLN A 629 8.87 -20.00 19.90
N ASP A 630 8.61 -21.27 19.61
CA ASP A 630 7.59 -22.04 20.34
C ASP A 630 7.93 -22.20 21.82
N ARG A 631 9.19 -22.40 22.14
CA ARG A 631 9.69 -22.46 23.51
C ARG A 631 9.47 -21.14 24.25
N ASP A 632 9.72 -19.99 23.59
CA ASP A 632 9.54 -18.68 24.19
C ASP A 632 8.04 -18.37 24.41
N VAL A 633 7.16 -18.77 23.47
CA VAL A 633 5.70 -18.64 23.62
C VAL A 633 5.20 -19.49 24.79
N VAL A 634 5.60 -20.74 24.91
CA VAL A 634 5.17 -21.63 26.01
C VAL A 634 5.66 -21.09 27.36
N PHE A 635 6.88 -20.52 27.41
CA PHE A 635 7.39 -19.85 28.59
C PHE A 635 6.51 -18.65 29.00
N CYS A 636 6.14 -17.78 28.03
CA CYS A 636 5.27 -16.63 28.28
C CYS A 636 3.88 -17.06 28.76
N LEU A 637 3.30 -18.07 28.12
CA LEU A 637 2.01 -18.63 28.54
C LEU A 637 2.07 -19.23 29.97
N ALA A 638 3.23 -19.79 30.35
CA ALA A 638 3.46 -20.25 31.72
C ALA A 638 3.49 -19.07 32.72
N VAL A 639 4.18 -17.98 32.36
CA VAL A 639 4.21 -16.77 33.17
C VAL A 639 2.81 -16.16 33.36
N LEU A 640 2.02 -16.10 32.28
CA LEU A 640 0.64 -15.60 32.35
C LEU A 640 -0.24 -16.49 33.25
N GLY A 641 -0.13 -17.83 33.14
CA GLY A 641 -0.82 -18.76 34.01
C GLY A 641 -0.46 -18.59 35.48
N LEU A 642 0.81 -18.32 35.77
CA LEU A 642 1.28 -18.03 37.12
C LEU A 642 0.70 -16.72 37.68
N GLN A 643 0.61 -15.67 36.86
CA GLN A 643 -0.01 -14.39 37.26
C GLN A 643 -1.53 -14.53 37.50
N ALA A 644 -2.20 -15.32 36.65
CA ALA A 644 -3.63 -15.62 36.84
C ALA A 644 -3.90 -16.41 38.15
N GLY A 645 -3.01 -17.37 38.48
CA GLY A 645 -3.07 -18.12 39.74
C GLY A 645 -2.91 -17.24 40.99
N GLN A 646 -2.12 -16.17 40.91
CA GLN A 646 -2.00 -15.19 41.98
C GLN A 646 -3.28 -14.36 42.23
N GLN A 647 -4.00 -14.07 41.13
CA GLN A 647 -5.22 -13.25 41.19
C GLN A 647 -6.47 -14.09 41.60
N ALA A 648 -6.45 -15.40 41.36
CA ALA A 648 -7.54 -16.33 41.69
C ALA A 648 -6.97 -17.60 42.36
N PRO A 649 -6.67 -17.55 43.65
CA PRO A 649 -6.15 -18.71 44.40
C PRO A 649 -7.15 -19.88 44.34
N GLY A 650 -6.65 -21.07 43.96
CA GLY A 650 -7.45 -22.29 43.85
C GLY A 650 -7.91 -22.68 42.46
N GLY A 651 -7.56 -21.92 41.44
CA GLY A 651 -7.76 -22.31 40.01
C GLY A 651 -6.64 -23.19 39.46
N ASP A 652 -6.87 -23.85 38.31
CA ASP A 652 -5.90 -24.74 37.63
C ASP A 652 -4.69 -24.00 37.05
N GLY A 653 -4.66 -22.65 37.09
CA GLY A 653 -3.62 -21.83 36.49
C GLY A 653 -2.20 -22.16 36.91
N ALA A 654 -1.97 -22.38 38.22
CA ALA A 654 -0.66 -22.74 38.75
C ALA A 654 -0.21 -24.16 38.28
N ALA A 655 -1.12 -25.12 38.21
CA ALA A 655 -0.81 -26.46 37.76
C ALA A 655 -0.45 -26.50 36.25
N VAL A 656 -1.20 -25.75 35.43
CA VAL A 656 -0.92 -25.59 34.01
C VAL A 656 0.41 -24.86 33.81
N ALA A 657 0.66 -23.79 34.56
CA ALA A 657 1.94 -23.05 34.52
C ALA A 657 3.13 -23.96 34.85
N ARG A 658 3.00 -24.79 35.90
CA ARG A 658 4.01 -25.79 36.29
C ARG A 658 4.35 -26.72 35.14
N ALA A 659 3.33 -27.29 34.49
CA ALA A 659 3.53 -28.22 33.36
C ALA A 659 4.24 -27.54 32.18
N ARG A 660 3.89 -26.27 31.86
CA ARG A 660 4.53 -25.48 30.81
C ARG A 660 6.00 -25.17 31.13
N PHE A 661 6.29 -24.72 32.34
CA PHE A 661 7.69 -24.48 32.77
C PHE A 661 8.53 -25.76 32.73
N ALA A 662 7.97 -26.90 33.14
CA ALA A 662 8.65 -28.19 33.06
C ALA A 662 9.01 -28.56 31.60
N ARG A 663 8.09 -28.34 30.65
CA ARG A 663 8.34 -28.55 29.20
C ARG A 663 9.47 -27.63 28.70
N VAL A 664 9.39 -26.34 29.03
CA VAL A 664 10.42 -25.37 28.62
C VAL A 664 11.79 -25.74 29.20
N ARG A 665 11.85 -26.08 30.50
CA ARG A 665 13.07 -26.55 31.17
C ARG A 665 13.66 -27.82 30.51
N GLY A 666 12.79 -28.76 30.14
CA GLY A 666 13.20 -29.98 29.42
C GLY A 666 13.78 -29.70 28.03
N ALA A 667 13.35 -28.61 27.35
CA ALA A 667 13.79 -28.21 26.03
C ALA A 667 14.96 -27.21 26.04
N ALA A 668 15.27 -26.58 27.17
CA ALA A 668 16.35 -25.63 27.32
C ALA A 668 17.66 -26.35 27.70
N ALA A 669 18.81 -25.79 27.25
CA ALA A 669 20.10 -26.31 27.66
C ALA A 669 20.26 -26.15 29.17
N PRO A 670 20.61 -27.22 29.92
CA PRO A 670 20.84 -27.18 31.34
C PRO A 670 21.83 -26.08 31.76
N GLY A 671 21.43 -25.26 32.75
CA GLY A 671 22.23 -24.12 33.22
C GLY A 671 22.16 -22.84 32.38
N SER A 672 21.40 -22.83 31.26
CA SER A 672 21.13 -21.59 30.50
C SER A 672 20.16 -20.68 31.28
N ASP A 673 20.15 -19.37 30.93
CA ASP A 673 19.26 -18.39 31.55
C ASP A 673 17.77 -18.79 31.47
N LEU A 674 17.35 -19.31 30.33
CA LEU A 674 15.96 -19.78 30.12
C LEU A 674 15.70 -21.04 30.97
N TRP A 675 16.65 -21.95 31.10
CA TRP A 675 16.53 -23.13 31.95
C TRP A 675 16.34 -22.74 33.43
N TRP A 676 17.14 -21.79 33.89
CA TRP A 676 17.00 -21.23 35.23
C TRP A 676 15.70 -20.49 35.47
N ALA A 677 15.27 -19.68 34.46
CA ALA A 677 13.99 -18.97 34.54
C ALA A 677 12.81 -19.97 34.62
N ALA A 678 12.85 -21.04 33.80
CA ALA A 678 11.82 -22.09 33.82
C ALA A 678 11.81 -22.86 35.16
N LEU A 679 12.97 -23.22 35.71
CA LEU A 679 13.02 -23.88 37.03
C LEU A 679 12.47 -23.00 38.14
N ARG A 680 12.81 -21.70 38.18
CA ARG A 680 12.27 -20.75 39.14
C ARG A 680 10.74 -20.60 38.99
N GLY A 681 10.25 -20.49 37.75
CA GLY A 681 8.82 -20.44 37.47
C GLY A 681 8.10 -21.70 37.91
N GLU A 682 8.68 -22.88 37.67
CA GLU A 682 8.11 -24.18 38.09
C GLU A 682 8.03 -24.26 39.63
N LEU A 683 9.09 -23.87 40.34
CA LEU A 683 9.10 -23.81 41.81
C LEU A 683 8.07 -22.81 42.34
N GLN A 684 7.97 -21.63 41.72
CA GLN A 684 6.98 -20.63 42.12
C GLN A 684 5.53 -21.12 41.92
N ALA A 685 5.27 -21.86 40.85
CA ALA A 685 3.97 -22.48 40.59
C ALA A 685 3.64 -23.54 41.65
N ILE A 686 4.64 -24.33 42.07
CA ILE A 686 4.48 -25.30 43.15
C ILE A 686 4.21 -24.61 44.49
N ASP A 687 4.91 -23.53 44.76
CA ASP A 687 4.70 -22.74 46.01
C ASP A 687 3.28 -22.17 46.09
N GLN A 688 2.71 -21.73 44.96
CA GLN A 688 1.31 -21.23 44.93
C GLN A 688 0.30 -22.31 45.31
N THR A 689 0.62 -23.58 45.06
CA THR A 689 -0.25 -24.71 45.44
C THR A 689 0.02 -25.26 46.85
N GLY A 690 1.03 -24.77 47.55
CA GLY A 690 1.46 -25.22 48.87
C GLY A 690 2.10 -26.62 48.86
N ASP A 691 2.54 -27.14 47.69
CA ASP A 691 3.14 -28.47 47.56
C ASP A 691 4.67 -28.42 47.81
N GLY A 692 5.03 -28.14 49.06
CA GLY A 692 6.44 -28.15 49.51
C GLY A 692 7.21 -29.45 49.20
N PRO A 693 6.61 -30.61 49.51
CA PRO A 693 7.22 -31.90 49.13
C PRO A 693 7.46 -32.05 47.60
N GLY A 694 6.54 -31.55 46.78
CA GLY A 694 6.73 -31.55 45.32
C GLY A 694 7.86 -30.65 44.85
N ALA A 695 8.11 -29.52 45.48
CA ALA A 695 9.25 -28.66 45.18
C ALA A 695 10.59 -29.36 45.50
N ALA A 696 10.64 -30.03 46.65
CA ALA A 696 11.85 -30.78 47.02
C ALA A 696 12.09 -31.99 46.13
N ALA A 697 11.07 -32.72 45.71
CA ALA A 697 11.16 -33.82 44.80
C ALA A 697 11.67 -33.35 43.40
N LEU A 698 11.19 -32.21 42.92
CA LEU A 698 11.68 -31.58 41.69
C LEU A 698 13.19 -31.26 41.80
N LEU A 699 13.60 -30.58 42.87
CA LEU A 699 14.98 -30.21 43.10
C LEU A 699 15.89 -31.44 43.20
N ALA A 700 15.46 -32.48 43.93
CA ALA A 700 16.20 -33.74 44.05
C ALA A 700 16.40 -34.42 42.68
N ALA A 701 15.34 -34.43 41.84
CA ALA A 701 15.40 -34.95 40.48
C ALA A 701 16.36 -34.14 39.59
N VAL A 702 16.33 -32.80 39.69
CA VAL A 702 17.24 -31.90 38.96
C VAL A 702 18.70 -32.18 39.38
N VAL A 703 18.99 -32.30 40.67
CA VAL A 703 20.31 -32.59 41.20
C VAL A 703 20.83 -33.95 40.72
N ALA A 704 19.92 -34.93 40.64
CA ALA A 704 20.33 -36.27 40.20
C ALA A 704 20.62 -36.32 38.68
N ALA A 705 19.74 -35.64 37.87
CA ALA A 705 19.81 -35.70 36.42
C ALA A 705 20.85 -34.76 35.78
N GLN A 706 21.23 -33.67 36.48
CA GLN A 706 22.05 -32.59 35.92
C GLN A 706 23.30 -32.33 36.77
N PRO A 707 24.37 -33.13 36.61
CA PRO A 707 25.60 -33.00 37.45
C PRO A 707 26.33 -31.66 37.35
N SER A 708 26.14 -30.94 36.25
CA SER A 708 26.81 -29.65 35.98
C SER A 708 26.02 -28.44 36.53
N VAL A 709 24.82 -28.63 37.06
CA VAL A 709 24.00 -27.54 37.59
C VAL A 709 24.36 -27.27 39.05
N GLU A 710 24.70 -26.03 39.36
CA GLU A 710 24.97 -25.54 40.71
C GLU A 710 23.71 -24.83 41.26
N LEU A 711 23.10 -25.40 42.31
CA LEU A 711 21.98 -24.82 43.01
C LEU A 711 22.43 -23.98 44.23
N GLY A 712 21.66 -23.01 44.63
CA GLY A 712 22.02 -22.14 45.74
C GLY A 712 21.50 -22.56 47.10
N TYR A 713 21.64 -21.68 48.07
CA TYR A 713 21.14 -21.86 49.44
C TYR A 713 19.63 -22.08 49.53
N PRO A 714 18.78 -21.31 48.80
CA PRO A 714 17.33 -21.49 48.89
C PRO A 714 16.86 -22.90 48.52
N GLU A 715 17.47 -23.47 47.48
CA GLU A 715 17.16 -24.83 46.99
C GLU A 715 17.70 -25.90 47.99
N MET A 716 18.86 -25.71 48.58
CA MET A 716 19.40 -26.55 49.62
C MET A 716 18.48 -26.56 50.84
N ILE A 717 18.03 -25.40 51.30
CA ILE A 717 17.09 -25.24 52.44
C ILE A 717 15.80 -26.01 52.20
N ARG A 718 15.22 -25.87 51.03
CA ARG A 718 13.99 -26.58 50.61
C ARG A 718 14.17 -28.12 50.70
N LEU A 719 15.28 -28.61 50.20
CA LEU A 719 15.61 -30.03 50.30
C LEU A 719 15.79 -30.55 51.71
N VAL A 720 16.43 -29.76 52.58
CA VAL A 720 16.63 -30.14 54.00
C VAL A 720 15.31 -30.18 54.73
N ASN A 721 14.45 -29.16 54.54
CA ASN A 721 13.11 -29.06 55.19
C ASN A 721 12.19 -30.20 54.74
N ALA A 722 12.38 -30.74 53.55
CA ALA A 722 11.61 -31.88 53.05
C ALA A 722 12.24 -33.24 53.33
N GLY A 723 13.33 -33.30 54.12
CA GLY A 723 14.00 -34.55 54.44
C GLY A 723 14.86 -35.15 53.32
N GLN A 724 15.06 -34.40 52.25
CA GLN A 724 15.87 -34.86 51.07
C GLN A 724 17.40 -34.63 51.30
N HIS A 725 17.91 -35.08 52.42
CA HIS A 725 19.24 -34.77 52.94
C HIS A 725 20.34 -35.22 51.96
N GLY A 726 20.15 -36.36 51.25
CA GLY A 726 21.11 -36.85 50.27
C GLY A 726 21.27 -35.91 49.08
N ALA A 727 20.16 -35.38 48.55
CA ALA A 727 20.18 -34.38 47.50
C ALA A 727 20.76 -33.04 47.98
N ALA A 728 20.42 -32.61 49.18
CA ALA A 728 20.92 -31.39 49.77
C ALA A 728 22.45 -31.45 49.93
N ARG A 729 23.02 -32.56 50.36
CA ARG A 729 24.50 -32.76 50.42
C ARG A 729 25.16 -32.74 49.06
N LEU A 730 24.49 -33.23 48.03
CA LEU A 730 24.99 -33.07 46.64
C LEU A 730 25.05 -31.61 46.23
N VAL A 731 24.04 -30.81 46.55
CA VAL A 731 24.03 -29.37 46.30
C VAL A 731 25.18 -28.72 47.01
N VAL A 732 25.34 -28.96 48.31
CA VAL A 732 26.44 -28.39 49.15
C VAL A 732 27.80 -28.67 48.52
N ARG A 733 28.08 -29.92 48.13
CA ARG A 733 29.39 -30.32 47.57
C ARG A 733 29.62 -29.73 46.18
N ARG A 734 28.62 -29.70 45.31
CA ARG A 734 28.72 -29.19 43.92
C ARG A 734 28.89 -27.69 43.88
N SER A 735 28.07 -26.97 44.62
CA SER A 735 28.06 -25.52 44.66
C SER A 735 29.03 -24.94 45.67
N ARG A 736 29.82 -25.81 46.38
CA ARG A 736 30.79 -25.42 47.39
C ARG A 736 30.20 -24.49 48.44
N LEU A 737 28.97 -24.77 48.86
CA LEU A 737 28.22 -23.93 49.79
C LEU A 737 28.82 -24.00 51.24
N ASP A 738 29.66 -24.97 51.50
CA ASP A 738 30.44 -25.17 52.75
C ASP A 738 31.81 -24.52 52.74
N SER A 739 32.11 -23.69 51.75
CA SER A 739 33.39 -23.04 51.56
C SER A 739 33.81 -22.19 52.79
N ALA A 740 35.08 -21.93 52.91
CA ALA A 740 35.84 -21.43 54.05
C ALA A 740 35.27 -20.19 54.83
N ALA A 741 34.33 -19.43 54.25
CA ALA A 741 33.63 -18.32 54.92
C ALA A 741 32.75 -18.78 56.08
N PHE A 742 32.19 -20.00 56.00
CA PHE A 742 31.31 -20.58 57.01
C PHE A 742 32.07 -21.59 57.93
N ALA A 743 33.27 -22.00 57.54
CA ALA A 743 34.01 -23.05 58.21
C ALA A 743 34.94 -22.57 59.35
N ARG A 744 35.06 -21.26 59.66
CA ARG A 744 35.96 -20.73 60.68
C ARG A 744 35.26 -20.66 62.05
N PRO A 745 35.58 -21.58 62.97
CA PRO A 745 35.12 -21.41 64.35
C PRO A 745 35.71 -20.12 64.96
N GLY A 746 34.88 -19.29 65.60
CA GLY A 746 35.34 -18.09 66.33
C GLY A 746 35.45 -16.79 65.58
N SER A 747 34.95 -16.68 64.33
CA SER A 747 34.89 -15.40 63.59
C SER A 747 33.79 -14.50 64.23
N ALA A 748 34.22 -13.34 64.74
CA ALA A 748 33.29 -12.31 65.26
C ALA A 748 32.53 -11.50 64.21
N THR A 749 32.59 -11.92 62.93
CA THR A 749 31.90 -11.20 61.81
C THR A 749 30.41 -11.41 61.90
N PRO A 750 29.58 -10.35 61.92
CA PRO A 750 28.13 -10.47 61.88
C PRO A 750 27.69 -11.19 60.63
N LEU A 751 26.75 -12.13 60.75
CA LEU A 751 26.11 -12.84 59.65
C LEU A 751 24.86 -12.07 59.23
N THR A 752 24.64 -11.98 57.92
CA THR A 752 23.33 -11.60 57.35
C THR A 752 22.28 -12.67 57.69
N ASP A 753 21.01 -12.34 57.68
CA ASP A 753 19.93 -13.30 57.95
C ASP A 753 20.02 -14.53 57.00
N SER A 754 20.29 -14.31 55.73
CA SER A 754 20.48 -15.40 54.76
C SER A 754 21.68 -16.28 55.01
N GLU A 755 22.81 -15.71 55.49
CA GLU A 755 24.01 -16.48 55.87
C GLU A 755 23.79 -17.26 57.15
N ARG A 756 23.09 -16.68 58.14
CA ARG A 756 22.71 -17.33 59.36
C ARG A 756 21.81 -18.56 59.10
N ASP A 757 20.78 -18.38 58.28
CA ASP A 757 19.90 -19.47 57.93
C ASP A 757 20.59 -20.58 57.13
N CYS A 758 21.45 -20.19 56.18
CA CYS A 758 22.31 -21.16 55.49
C CYS A 758 23.19 -21.96 56.43
N LEU A 759 23.86 -21.28 57.37
CA LEU A 759 24.75 -21.93 58.34
C LEU A 759 23.96 -22.91 59.23
N PHE A 760 22.73 -22.54 59.62
CA PHE A 760 21.83 -23.41 60.38
C PHE A 760 21.51 -24.71 59.63
N PHE A 761 21.12 -24.62 58.38
CA PHE A 761 20.75 -25.79 57.54
C PHE A 761 21.98 -26.65 57.17
N LEU A 762 23.16 -26.07 57.00
CA LEU A 762 24.41 -26.82 56.89
C LEU A 762 24.70 -27.60 58.17
N ALA A 763 24.48 -26.99 59.34
CA ALA A 763 24.63 -27.65 60.60
C ALA A 763 23.63 -28.80 60.80
N VAL A 764 22.36 -28.63 60.32
CA VAL A 764 21.35 -29.71 60.30
C VAL A 764 21.84 -30.90 59.48
N LEU A 765 22.45 -30.67 58.30
CA LEU A 765 23.01 -31.76 57.47
C LEU A 765 24.17 -32.48 58.17
N ASP A 766 25.03 -31.73 58.89
CA ASP A 766 26.16 -32.36 59.64
C ASP A 766 25.71 -33.18 60.84
N ALA A 767 24.66 -32.77 61.50
CA ALA A 767 24.10 -33.47 62.68
C ALA A 767 23.05 -34.54 62.33
N GLN A 768 22.92 -34.90 61.03
CA GLN A 768 21.92 -35.90 60.60
C GLN A 768 22.32 -37.29 61.06
N ILE A 769 21.33 -38.07 61.52
CA ILE A 769 21.40 -39.49 61.83
C ILE A 769 21.02 -40.33 60.62
N GLY A 770 21.91 -41.26 60.22
CA GLY A 770 21.65 -42.23 59.19
C GLY A 770 20.65 -43.31 59.60
N PRO A 771 20.17 -44.13 58.62
CA PRO A 771 19.27 -45.26 58.93
C PRO A 771 19.87 -46.30 59.84
N ASP A 772 21.16 -46.36 60.00
CA ASP A 772 21.97 -47.25 60.85
C ASP A 772 22.17 -46.66 62.24
N GLY A 773 21.58 -45.50 62.55
CA GLY A 773 21.75 -44.78 63.81
C GLY A 773 23.07 -44.05 64.01
N CYS A 774 23.96 -44.12 62.99
CA CYS A 774 25.23 -43.42 63.03
C CYS A 774 25.12 -42.03 62.41
N ALA A 775 26.10 -41.17 62.65
CA ALA A 775 26.17 -39.85 62.04
C ALA A 775 26.33 -39.98 60.53
N ALA A 776 25.42 -39.36 59.81
CA ALA A 776 25.46 -39.30 58.35
C ALA A 776 26.26 -38.07 57.80
N GLY A 777 26.68 -37.19 58.72
CA GLY A 777 27.48 -35.99 58.47
C GLY A 777 28.72 -35.89 59.36
N GLU A 778 29.17 -34.67 59.63
CA GLU A 778 30.29 -34.34 60.50
C GLU A 778 29.81 -33.69 61.79
N PRO A 779 29.45 -34.42 62.88
CA PRO A 779 28.83 -33.85 64.07
C PRO A 779 29.62 -32.74 64.74
N ALA A 780 30.97 -32.83 64.68
CA ALA A 780 31.84 -31.82 65.26
C ALA A 780 31.73 -30.48 64.52
N MET A 781 31.55 -30.53 63.20
CA MET A 781 31.29 -29.35 62.37
C MET A 781 29.88 -28.82 62.62
N GLY A 782 28.91 -29.73 62.72
CA GLY A 782 27.54 -29.40 63.04
C GLY A 782 27.42 -28.62 64.34
N ARG A 783 28.06 -29.15 65.39
CA ARG A 783 28.17 -28.46 66.68
C ARG A 783 28.71 -27.05 66.57
N SER A 784 29.84 -26.87 65.88
CA SER A 784 30.49 -25.58 65.70
C SER A 784 29.61 -24.59 65.00
N ARG A 785 28.90 -25.02 63.95
CA ARG A 785 27.95 -24.21 63.16
C ARG A 785 26.72 -23.81 63.96
N PHE A 786 26.12 -24.75 64.71
CA PHE A 786 24.97 -24.45 65.58
C PHE A 786 25.38 -23.47 66.71
N ALA A 787 26.53 -23.65 67.33
CA ALA A 787 27.04 -22.75 68.36
C ALA A 787 27.19 -21.32 67.83
N ARG A 788 27.69 -21.17 66.57
CA ARG A 788 27.84 -19.88 65.89
C ARG A 788 26.47 -19.24 65.58
N VAL A 789 25.48 -20.01 65.09
CA VAL A 789 24.11 -19.52 64.83
C VAL A 789 23.49 -19.02 66.11
N ARG A 790 23.61 -19.81 67.18
CA ARG A 790 23.13 -19.47 68.52
C ARG A 790 23.73 -18.17 69.08
N ALA A 791 25.05 -17.99 68.91
CA ALA A 791 25.79 -16.83 69.39
C ALA A 791 25.36 -15.51 68.69
N VAL A 792 24.83 -15.56 67.49
CA VAL A 792 24.37 -14.38 66.69
C VAL A 792 22.84 -14.22 66.64
N THR A 793 22.12 -15.08 67.32
CA THR A 793 20.65 -15.08 67.36
C THR A 793 20.15 -14.61 68.69
N ALA A 794 19.02 -13.92 68.80
CA ALA A 794 18.46 -13.40 70.02
C ALA A 794 18.13 -14.57 71.00
N PRO A 795 18.68 -14.57 72.19
CA PRO A 795 18.42 -15.62 73.21
C PRO A 795 16.93 -15.83 73.41
N GLY A 796 16.47 -17.09 73.42
CA GLY A 796 15.07 -17.46 73.57
C GLY A 796 14.21 -17.40 72.32
N SER A 797 14.71 -16.94 71.14
CA SER A 797 14.01 -17.05 69.89
C SER A 797 13.91 -18.48 69.38
N ASP A 798 12.96 -18.75 68.48
CA ASP A 798 12.76 -20.12 67.93
C ASP A 798 14.02 -20.65 67.23
N LEU A 799 14.74 -19.83 66.50
CA LEU A 799 15.99 -20.24 65.83
C LEU A 799 17.10 -20.45 66.87
N TRP A 800 17.16 -19.69 67.97
CA TRP A 800 18.11 -19.88 69.03
C TRP A 800 17.88 -21.24 69.72
N TRP A 801 16.61 -21.57 70.05
CA TRP A 801 16.28 -22.88 70.61
C TRP A 801 16.57 -24.03 69.63
N ALA A 802 16.25 -23.83 68.36
CA ALA A 802 16.56 -24.83 67.31
C ALA A 802 18.06 -25.07 67.18
N ALA A 803 18.85 -24.02 67.21
CA ALA A 803 20.33 -24.14 67.18
C ALA A 803 20.89 -24.86 68.45
N LEU A 804 20.36 -24.56 69.64
CA LEU A 804 20.72 -25.25 70.87
C LEU A 804 20.39 -26.75 70.83
N ARG A 805 19.17 -27.12 70.32
CA ARG A 805 18.83 -28.54 70.13
C ARG A 805 19.77 -29.22 69.17
N GLY A 806 20.15 -28.57 68.05
CA GLY A 806 21.10 -29.12 67.09
C GLY A 806 22.49 -29.25 67.67
N GLU A 807 22.92 -28.32 68.53
CA GLU A 807 24.23 -28.39 69.22
C GLU A 807 24.28 -29.58 70.20
N LEU A 808 23.22 -29.75 71.00
CA LEU A 808 23.05 -30.92 71.87
C LEU A 808 23.01 -32.25 71.14
N GLN A 809 22.21 -32.32 70.03
CA GLN A 809 22.19 -33.49 69.19
C GLN A 809 23.59 -33.83 68.59
N SER A 810 24.34 -32.83 68.20
CA SER A 810 25.69 -33.02 67.67
C SER A 810 26.62 -33.59 68.79
N LEU A 811 26.46 -33.16 70.02
CA LEU A 811 27.21 -33.66 71.15
C LEU A 811 26.85 -35.11 71.55
N ASP A 812 25.57 -35.44 71.41
CA ASP A 812 25.10 -36.84 71.56
C ASP A 812 25.77 -37.76 70.51
N LEU A 813 25.80 -37.32 69.24
CA LEU A 813 26.41 -38.08 68.19
C LEU A 813 27.97 -38.22 68.34
N LEU A 814 28.60 -37.36 69.16
CA LEU A 814 30.02 -37.42 69.49
C LEU A 814 30.27 -38.19 70.80
N ASP A 815 29.23 -38.71 71.47
CA ASP A 815 29.31 -39.32 72.77
C ASP A 815 30.01 -38.41 73.85
N ALA A 816 29.79 -37.11 73.74
CA ALA A 816 30.38 -36.02 74.52
C ALA A 816 29.39 -35.53 75.62
N GLN A 817 28.94 -36.41 76.51
CA GLN A 817 27.91 -36.13 77.54
C GLN A 817 28.36 -35.06 78.50
N ASP A 818 29.62 -35.03 78.91
CA ASP A 818 30.19 -34.06 79.82
C ASP A 818 30.10 -32.61 79.23
N GLU A 819 30.35 -32.50 77.95
CA GLU A 819 30.30 -31.21 77.20
C GLU A 819 28.83 -30.75 77.04
N ALA A 820 27.90 -31.67 76.83
CA ALA A 820 26.47 -31.36 76.74
C ALA A 820 25.94 -30.86 78.10
N ALA A 821 26.38 -31.49 79.20
CA ALA A 821 26.02 -31.06 80.60
C ALA A 821 26.64 -29.69 80.94
N ALA A 822 27.86 -29.42 80.50
CA ALA A 822 28.53 -28.12 80.61
C ALA A 822 27.82 -27.02 79.86
N LEU A 823 27.42 -27.32 78.59
CA LEU A 823 26.69 -26.37 77.73
C LEU A 823 25.33 -26.02 78.33
N THR A 824 24.54 -26.97 78.82
CA THR A 824 23.22 -26.78 79.38
C THR A 824 23.32 -26.01 80.74
N SER A 825 24.31 -26.29 81.55
CA SER A 825 24.57 -25.56 82.75
C SER A 825 24.99 -24.11 82.51
N GLY A 826 25.86 -23.91 81.52
CA GLY A 826 26.29 -22.56 81.06
C GLY A 826 25.10 -21.71 80.58
N ILE A 827 24.23 -22.26 79.78
CA ILE A 827 23.04 -21.61 79.30
C ILE A 827 22.12 -21.17 80.43
N ARG A 828 21.95 -22.05 81.39
CA ARG A 828 21.08 -21.75 82.56
C ARG A 828 21.67 -20.62 83.42
N ALA A 829 22.95 -20.56 83.51
CA ALA A 829 23.63 -19.52 84.29
C ALA A 829 23.64 -18.18 83.56
N GLU A 830 23.85 -18.16 82.21
CA GLU A 830 23.87 -16.95 81.41
C GLU A 830 22.49 -16.37 81.12
N HIS A 831 21.43 -17.25 81.10
CA HIS A 831 20.06 -16.84 80.74
C HIS A 831 19.03 -17.38 81.81
N PRO A 832 19.09 -16.98 83.01
CA PRO A 832 18.24 -17.52 84.11
C PRO A 832 16.78 -17.16 83.93
N HIS A 833 16.45 -16.19 83.16
CA HIS A 833 15.10 -15.69 82.84
C HIS A 833 14.38 -16.43 81.71
N LEU A 834 15.08 -17.30 81.00
CA LEU A 834 14.46 -18.06 79.89
C LEU A 834 13.74 -19.30 80.42
N THR A 835 12.48 -19.49 80.04
CA THR A 835 11.75 -20.74 80.31
C THR A 835 12.28 -21.78 79.31
N LEU A 836 12.89 -22.87 79.83
CA LEU A 836 13.46 -23.94 79.04
C LEU A 836 12.32 -24.79 78.48
N PRO A 837 12.37 -25.10 77.13
CA PRO A 837 11.51 -26.10 76.59
C PRO A 837 11.63 -27.46 77.26
N ASP A 838 10.55 -28.21 77.33
CA ASP A 838 10.48 -29.48 78.09
C ASP A 838 11.54 -30.49 77.66
N ASP A 839 11.83 -30.63 76.36
CA ASP A 839 12.82 -31.50 75.81
C ASP A 839 14.27 -31.13 76.22
N ILE A 840 14.57 -29.89 76.42
CA ILE A 840 15.83 -29.40 76.94
C ILE A 840 15.88 -29.47 78.47
N ALA A 841 14.74 -29.22 79.17
CA ALA A 841 14.61 -29.29 80.62
C ALA A 841 14.84 -30.72 81.19
N VAL A 842 14.35 -31.73 80.43
CA VAL A 842 14.55 -33.14 80.74
C VAL A 842 16.06 -33.53 80.65
N ARG A 843 16.80 -33.02 79.69
CA ARG A 843 18.24 -33.28 79.56
C ARG A 843 19.08 -32.62 80.66
N ILE A 844 18.60 -31.54 81.20
CA ILE A 844 19.26 -30.84 82.33
C ILE A 844 18.93 -31.51 83.73
N ALA A 845 17.80 -32.23 83.79
CA ALA A 845 17.34 -32.88 85.03
C ALA A 845 17.93 -34.29 85.19
N ALA A 846 18.70 -34.82 84.26
CA ALA A 846 19.20 -36.18 84.27
C ALA A 846 20.72 -36.30 84.57
N PRO A 847 21.31 -35.63 85.50
CA PRO A 847 22.55 -36.08 86.13
C PRO A 847 22.37 -36.37 87.56
N ASP A 848 22.02 -37.58 88.06
CA ASP A 848 22.31 -38.12 89.45
C ASP A 848 21.54 -39.39 89.71
N ALA A 849 21.23 -40.25 88.73
CA ALA A 849 20.49 -41.49 89.06
C ALA A 849 21.37 -42.75 89.09
N GLU A 850 22.66 -42.72 88.73
CA GLU A 850 23.57 -43.93 88.73
C GLU A 850 24.82 -43.82 89.58
N ALA A 851 24.97 -42.79 90.43
CA ALA A 851 26.13 -42.69 91.34
C ALA A 851 25.79 -43.24 92.77
N GLY A 852 24.94 -44.24 92.74
CA GLY A 852 24.50 -44.75 94.08
C GLY A 852 24.10 -46.20 94.13
N ARG A 853 24.82 -47.18 93.52
CA ARG A 853 24.73 -48.58 93.91
C ARG A 853 26.09 -49.30 93.51
N GLY A 854 26.83 -49.56 94.54
CA GLY A 854 27.76 -50.58 94.63
C GLY A 854 29.19 -50.39 94.36
#